data_3844d0e57bedc4c9abe870faa0cab3eb
#
_entry.id   3844d0e57bedc4c9abe870faa0cab3eb
#
_cell.length_a   1.000
_cell.length_b   1.000
_cell.length_c   1.000
_cell.angle_alpha   90.00
_cell.angle_beta   90.00
_cell.angle_gamma   90.00
#
_symmetry.space_group_name_H-M   'P 1'
#
loop_
_entity.id
_entity.type
_entity.pdbx_description
1 polymer ?
#
loop_
_entity_poly.entity_id
_entity_poly.type
_entity_poly.pdbx_seq_one_letter_code
_entity_poly.pdbx_strand_id
1 'polypeptide(L)'
;MQIHRPILYIISIYLVVSHVFQVHSATINNRIECNKEDIKINSFQHSSGSIYDIIEIKGLINSASESEPLLPWVSRIFRVPKNAGDFSVRIVSYSGDTTLVLKHPICPMEYTEADSNGKGVPDNLGNSYRLNPIQPKVNITDSFFLNGDEHYVRVLVSPVCYNGPENIATVYSDIEIELSYSESIIQKDISYLQTPLQSRMFHFDEYISCLGESISNAPSLEANSESLPSTYVIVVPESLKDAVRRLGKWKKQKGYNVIIETVEDILRNPSYLIQPSTKCFDKEASVREWLKDMYSTHGAFYCLIVGDYRTSAPIRKFKRVNKDLSDPNDNNYLPTDVYFSDLFSEWTFTRDSSGLYSTYYRDDSPFSPSISVGRLLASEESEIENFTDKVILYELYPGLGNSSYLTKGFFGRHKDSVGGNLYSNNNLFSDMSRFDITQIDGTTGEKLANVSPTSKEVLDCLKNVGLATLQYHGGPICLNLAEAQNDWPKYHFILALTDYRHAHKDKFLGDAINGMDYLENRFSPSIMYSLACTLAPFDEKFLSEYPGLADIQTKSHTLPGIFTVAKDFGGPVFLANTREGYFTSSAAMERDFGKYIGTGCNVGEAENLSKILSHNSHIKLVHSIIGDPEINIWTTNPKFIDSNVHFNTEDILFDNLPMRDVNVGITAGNYHQQKKYTNVAGSLSIPLESILGQNENIGLASVYLRGGEVWPETFLLPISEVINNTDQSYHVARFQMGMKERFSNCPFLKLGSNSSISINSFTNITSYSSIEIQKGGVLSLEALNKIVTEADSVKEGGTLTLKAKRIEVGKGCVIEKGGKLTISNLKE
;
A
#
# COMPACT_ATOMS: atom_id res chain seq x y z
N MET A 1 -28.59 -65.55 -34.92
CA MET A 1 -29.51 -64.50 -34.55
C MET A 1 -29.03 -63.88 -33.25
N GLN A 2 -27.99 -63.07 -33.33
CA GLN A 2 -27.48 -62.25 -32.25
C GLN A 2 -26.36 -61.29 -32.78
N ILE A 3 -26.75 -60.30 -33.56
CA ILE A 3 -25.86 -59.23 -34.01
C ILE A 3 -26.69 -57.92 -34.00
N HIS A 4 -27.08 -57.40 -32.85
CA HIS A 4 -27.69 -56.04 -32.79
C HIS A 4 -27.56 -55.35 -31.43
N ARG A 5 -26.46 -55.49 -30.70
CA ARG A 5 -26.27 -54.76 -29.46
C ARG A 5 -25.05 -53.83 -29.35
N PRO A 6 -24.01 -53.84 -30.21
CA PRO A 6 -22.93 -52.84 -30.06
C PRO A 6 -23.18 -51.50 -30.75
N ILE A 7 -24.05 -51.37 -31.73
CA ILE A 7 -24.23 -50.14 -32.48
C ILE A 7 -25.06 -49.10 -31.71
N LEU A 8 -25.99 -49.51 -30.86
CA LEU A 8 -26.78 -48.58 -30.05
C LEU A 8 -25.94 -47.96 -28.92
N TYR A 9 -24.90 -48.62 -28.42
CA TYR A 9 -24.03 -48.07 -27.38
C TYR A 9 -23.04 -47.04 -27.90
N ILE A 10 -22.59 -47.20 -29.15
CA ILE A 10 -21.68 -46.24 -29.78
C ILE A 10 -22.43 -44.95 -30.15
N ILE A 11 -23.68 -45.04 -30.59
CA ILE A 11 -24.52 -43.88 -30.92
C ILE A 11 -24.95 -43.15 -29.63
N SER A 12 -25.20 -43.85 -28.53
CA SER A 12 -25.48 -43.23 -27.24
C SER A 12 -24.25 -42.52 -26.64
N ILE A 13 -23.05 -43.08 -26.83
CA ILE A 13 -21.81 -42.43 -26.38
C ILE A 13 -21.48 -41.21 -27.27
N TYR A 14 -21.72 -41.27 -28.57
CA TYR A 14 -21.55 -40.11 -29.47
C TYR A 14 -22.59 -39.00 -29.22
N LEU A 15 -23.81 -39.31 -28.85
CA LEU A 15 -24.84 -38.36 -28.48
C LEU A 15 -24.61 -37.74 -27.08
N VAL A 16 -24.03 -38.49 -26.16
CA VAL A 16 -23.67 -37.96 -24.83
C VAL A 16 -22.39 -37.11 -24.90
N VAL A 17 -21.44 -37.45 -25.76
CA VAL A 17 -20.21 -36.65 -25.94
C VAL A 17 -20.47 -35.38 -26.78
N SER A 18 -21.46 -35.41 -27.70
CA SER A 18 -21.81 -34.20 -28.49
C SER A 18 -22.67 -33.16 -27.73
N HIS A 19 -23.18 -33.49 -26.54
CA HIS A 19 -23.94 -32.55 -25.70
C HIS A 19 -23.08 -31.89 -24.58
N VAL A 20 -21.80 -32.23 -24.51
CA VAL A 20 -20.92 -31.76 -23.41
C VAL A 20 -20.11 -30.51 -23.75
N PHE A 21 -20.13 -29.99 -24.98
CA PHE A 21 -19.39 -28.80 -25.35
C PHE A 21 -20.25 -27.80 -26.16
N GLN A 22 -21.25 -27.21 -25.49
CA GLN A 22 -21.74 -25.92 -25.99
C GLN A 22 -20.84 -24.83 -25.40
N VAL A 23 -19.82 -24.45 -26.17
CA VAL A 23 -19.06 -23.22 -25.88
C VAL A 23 -19.94 -22.07 -26.35
N HIS A 24 -20.47 -21.29 -25.44
CA HIS A 24 -21.12 -20.03 -25.79
C HIS A 24 -20.06 -19.00 -26.04
N SER A 25 -20.01 -18.41 -27.25
CA SER A 25 -19.20 -17.23 -27.51
C SER A 25 -20.03 -15.97 -27.27
N ALA A 26 -19.46 -15.01 -26.57
CA ALA A 26 -20.08 -13.72 -26.30
C ALA A 26 -19.13 -12.58 -26.67
N THR A 27 -19.69 -11.38 -26.91
CA THR A 27 -18.93 -10.20 -27.29
C THR A 27 -19.35 -9.00 -26.44
N ILE A 28 -18.37 -8.11 -26.17
CA ILE A 28 -18.59 -6.83 -25.51
C ILE A 28 -17.98 -5.74 -26.39
N ASN A 29 -18.78 -4.75 -26.77
CA ASN A 29 -18.32 -3.60 -27.54
C ASN A 29 -18.02 -2.43 -26.62
N ASN A 30 -17.00 -1.65 -26.98
CA ASN A 30 -16.66 -0.42 -26.28
C ASN A 30 -16.15 0.63 -27.28
N ARG A 31 -16.43 1.90 -26.97
CA ARG A 31 -16.01 3.04 -27.77
C ARG A 31 -15.01 3.88 -27.00
N ILE A 32 -13.95 4.27 -27.68
CA ILE A 32 -12.86 5.09 -27.14
C ILE A 32 -12.87 6.40 -27.92
N GLU A 33 -12.96 7.50 -27.20
CA GLU A 33 -12.95 8.83 -27.76
C GLU A 33 -11.71 9.59 -27.28
N CYS A 34 -11.04 10.29 -28.20
CA CYS A 34 -9.88 11.12 -27.94
C CYS A 34 -10.12 12.52 -28.51
N ASN A 35 -9.98 13.57 -27.69
CA ASN A 35 -10.19 14.93 -28.16
C ASN A 35 -8.93 15.45 -28.85
N LYS A 36 -9.10 16.11 -29.98
CA LYS A 36 -8.00 16.72 -30.76
C LYS A 36 -7.24 17.80 -29.97
N GLU A 37 -7.95 18.51 -29.09
CA GLU A 37 -7.40 19.59 -28.24
C GLU A 37 -6.47 19.06 -27.17
N ASP A 38 -6.56 17.77 -26.84
CA ASP A 38 -5.75 17.10 -25.82
C ASP A 38 -4.40 16.59 -26.37
N ILE A 39 -4.17 16.72 -27.69
CA ILE A 39 -2.96 16.24 -28.36
C ILE A 39 -1.86 17.29 -28.25
N LYS A 40 -0.70 16.90 -27.73
CA LYS A 40 0.52 17.71 -27.66
C LYS A 40 1.68 16.95 -28.26
N ILE A 41 2.57 17.68 -28.93
CA ILE A 41 3.84 17.16 -29.44
C ILE A 41 4.94 17.95 -28.77
N ASN A 42 5.82 17.24 -28.06
CA ASN A 42 6.99 17.80 -27.40
C ASN A 42 8.25 17.20 -28.00
N SER A 43 9.23 18.06 -28.37
CA SER A 43 10.55 17.60 -28.80
C SER A 43 11.53 17.71 -27.65
N PHE A 44 12.38 16.71 -27.43
CA PHE A 44 13.42 16.73 -26.40
C PHE A 44 14.71 16.13 -26.92
N GLN A 45 15.83 16.57 -26.33
CA GLN A 45 17.15 16.00 -26.59
C GLN A 45 17.41 14.89 -25.59
N HIS A 46 17.57 13.67 -26.10
CA HIS A 46 17.91 12.52 -25.29
C HIS A 46 19.39 12.59 -24.82
N SER A 47 19.73 11.86 -23.76
CA SER A 47 21.09 11.76 -23.21
C SER A 47 22.13 11.26 -24.23
N SER A 48 21.71 10.49 -25.24
CA SER A 48 22.54 10.10 -26.40
C SER A 48 22.91 11.26 -27.34
N GLY A 49 22.32 12.45 -27.16
CA GLY A 49 22.44 13.59 -28.06
C GLY A 49 21.42 13.61 -29.20
N SER A 50 20.65 12.55 -29.41
CA SER A 50 19.56 12.48 -30.41
C SER A 50 18.35 13.30 -29.97
N ILE A 51 17.64 13.87 -30.95
CA ILE A 51 16.38 14.59 -30.66
C ILE A 51 15.22 13.71 -31.12
N TYR A 52 14.21 13.57 -30.25
CA TYR A 52 13.02 12.80 -30.50
C TYR A 52 11.76 13.63 -30.24
N ASP A 53 10.66 13.24 -30.89
CA ASP A 53 9.34 13.77 -30.61
C ASP A 53 8.54 12.80 -29.75
N ILE A 54 7.63 13.32 -28.93
CA ILE A 54 6.69 12.57 -28.12
C ILE A 54 5.31 13.11 -28.38
N ILE A 55 4.38 12.21 -28.61
CA ILE A 55 2.96 12.52 -28.70
C ILE A 55 2.35 12.23 -27.34
N GLU A 56 1.80 13.25 -26.72
CA GLU A 56 1.02 13.14 -25.48
C GLU A 56 -0.45 13.39 -25.79
N ILE A 57 -1.32 12.57 -25.24
CA ILE A 57 -2.77 12.76 -25.28
C ILE A 57 -3.25 12.73 -23.83
N LYS A 58 -3.98 13.77 -23.41
CA LYS A 58 -4.46 13.88 -22.02
C LYS A 58 -5.25 12.64 -21.61
N GLY A 59 -4.89 12.05 -20.49
CA GLY A 59 -5.52 10.83 -19.96
C GLY A 59 -5.01 9.51 -20.55
N LEU A 60 -4.08 9.54 -21.52
CA LEU A 60 -3.44 8.36 -22.08
C LEU A 60 -2.02 8.21 -21.53
N ILE A 61 -1.53 6.98 -21.47
CA ILE A 61 -0.19 6.65 -21.01
C ILE A 61 0.68 6.27 -22.19
N ASN A 62 1.87 6.87 -22.28
CA ASN A 62 2.85 6.47 -23.29
C ASN A 62 3.53 5.16 -22.90
N SER A 63 3.49 4.16 -23.78
CA SER A 63 4.09 2.85 -23.57
C SER A 63 4.50 2.20 -24.88
N ALA A 64 5.48 1.31 -24.80
CA ALA A 64 5.92 0.47 -25.90
C ALA A 64 6.70 -0.75 -25.39
N SER A 65 6.98 -1.71 -26.26
CA SER A 65 8.07 -2.68 -26.01
C SER A 65 9.43 -2.01 -26.24
N GLU A 66 10.48 -2.58 -25.71
CA GLU A 66 11.86 -2.07 -25.89
C GLU A 66 12.17 -1.78 -27.35
N SER A 67 12.81 -0.67 -27.60
CA SER A 67 13.21 -0.17 -28.92
C SER A 67 12.07 0.28 -29.82
N GLU A 68 10.82 0.03 -29.47
CA GLU A 68 9.65 0.43 -30.25
C GLU A 68 9.21 1.88 -29.93
N PRO A 69 8.52 2.57 -30.83
CA PRO A 69 8.08 3.94 -30.62
C PRO A 69 7.10 4.06 -29.47
N LEU A 70 7.38 5.00 -28.57
CA LEU A 70 6.59 5.30 -27.38
C LEU A 70 5.29 6.01 -27.77
N LEU A 71 4.22 5.26 -27.85
CA LEU A 71 2.91 5.75 -28.27
C LEU A 71 1.95 5.88 -27.08
N PRO A 72 0.96 6.80 -27.17
CA PRO A 72 -0.13 6.88 -26.20
C PRO A 72 -1.04 5.64 -26.25
N TRP A 73 -1.39 5.12 -25.08
CA TRP A 73 -2.32 4.00 -24.92
C TRP A 73 -3.40 4.34 -23.90
N VAL A 74 -4.61 3.88 -24.17
CA VAL A 74 -5.72 3.87 -23.20
C VAL A 74 -5.96 2.44 -22.75
N SER A 75 -6.12 2.27 -21.44
CA SER A 75 -6.54 1.00 -20.83
C SER A 75 -8.06 0.95 -20.73
N ARG A 76 -8.66 -0.20 -21.10
CA ARG A 76 -10.06 -0.52 -20.85
C ARG A 76 -10.13 -1.86 -20.13
N ILE A 77 -10.88 -1.90 -19.06
CA ILE A 77 -11.11 -3.10 -18.28
C ILE A 77 -12.55 -3.54 -18.52
N PHE A 78 -12.73 -4.80 -18.88
CA PHE A 78 -14.03 -5.40 -19.14
C PHE A 78 -14.33 -6.43 -18.07
N ARG A 79 -15.48 -6.35 -17.43
CA ARG A 79 -15.98 -7.44 -16.60
C ARG A 79 -16.55 -8.51 -17.51
N VAL A 80 -16.15 -9.75 -17.27
CA VAL A 80 -16.59 -10.93 -18.02
C VAL A 80 -17.14 -11.99 -17.06
N PRO A 81 -17.91 -12.98 -17.54
CA PRO A 81 -18.31 -14.10 -16.70
C PRO A 81 -17.12 -14.80 -16.06
N LYS A 82 -17.31 -15.31 -14.85
CA LYS A 82 -16.29 -16.03 -14.06
C LYS A 82 -15.59 -17.15 -14.82
N ASN A 83 -16.33 -17.84 -15.66
CA ASN A 83 -15.89 -18.99 -16.46
C ASN A 83 -15.47 -18.60 -17.89
N ALA A 84 -15.33 -17.30 -18.18
CA ALA A 84 -14.88 -16.82 -19.48
C ALA A 84 -13.42 -17.18 -19.74
N GLY A 85 -13.10 -17.48 -21.00
CA GLY A 85 -11.75 -17.78 -21.48
C GLY A 85 -11.62 -17.53 -22.97
N ASP A 86 -10.48 -17.89 -23.55
CA ASP A 86 -10.19 -17.75 -24.98
C ASP A 86 -10.48 -16.33 -25.50
N PHE A 87 -9.93 -15.33 -24.80
CA PHE A 87 -10.18 -13.94 -25.11
C PHE A 87 -9.54 -13.53 -26.42
N SER A 88 -10.28 -12.75 -27.22
CA SER A 88 -9.75 -12.07 -28.38
C SER A 88 -10.34 -10.66 -28.51
N VAL A 89 -9.58 -9.73 -29.05
CA VAL A 89 -10.02 -8.35 -29.26
C VAL A 89 -9.75 -7.91 -30.68
N ARG A 90 -10.66 -7.13 -31.24
CA ARG A 90 -10.49 -6.53 -32.57
C ARG A 90 -11.03 -5.10 -32.62
N ILE A 91 -10.51 -4.32 -33.54
CA ILE A 91 -11.08 -3.02 -33.90
C ILE A 91 -12.23 -3.25 -34.86
N VAL A 92 -13.40 -2.72 -34.53
CA VAL A 92 -14.61 -2.82 -35.35
C VAL A 92 -14.66 -1.66 -36.33
N SER A 93 -14.40 -0.44 -35.83
CA SER A 93 -14.39 0.78 -36.62
C SER A 93 -13.48 1.83 -36.03
N TYR A 94 -13.00 2.74 -36.86
CA TYR A 94 -12.25 3.92 -36.42
C TYR A 94 -12.47 5.10 -37.37
N SER A 95 -12.43 6.31 -36.80
CA SER A 95 -12.70 7.53 -37.58
C SER A 95 -12.10 8.78 -36.91
N GLY A 96 -12.28 9.92 -37.58
CA GLY A 96 -11.89 11.22 -37.04
C GLY A 96 -10.38 11.44 -37.00
N ASP A 97 -9.67 11.03 -38.07
CA ASP A 97 -8.22 11.12 -38.18
C ASP A 97 -7.67 12.55 -38.13
N THR A 98 -6.54 12.67 -37.45
CA THR A 98 -5.72 13.89 -37.41
C THR A 98 -4.29 13.50 -37.75
N THR A 99 -3.76 14.04 -38.84
CA THR A 99 -2.40 13.80 -39.28
C THR A 99 -1.44 14.78 -38.63
N LEU A 100 -0.38 14.27 -38.02
CA LEU A 100 0.69 15.00 -37.35
C LEU A 100 1.99 14.77 -38.12
N VAL A 101 2.59 15.83 -38.65
CA VAL A 101 3.92 15.75 -39.25
C VAL A 101 4.94 16.03 -38.13
N LEU A 102 5.77 15.05 -37.85
CA LEU A 102 6.75 15.11 -36.76
C LEU A 102 8.06 15.73 -37.26
N LYS A 103 8.73 16.50 -36.41
CA LYS A 103 10.04 17.08 -36.72
C LYS A 103 11.16 16.05 -36.55
N HIS A 104 10.99 15.17 -35.59
CA HIS A 104 11.94 14.13 -35.24
C HIS A 104 11.24 12.79 -35.08
N PRO A 105 11.93 11.66 -35.19
CA PRO A 105 11.31 10.35 -34.90
C PRO A 105 10.68 10.32 -33.50
N ILE A 106 9.63 9.51 -33.33
CA ILE A 106 9.08 9.28 -32.00
C ILE A 106 10.16 8.63 -31.12
N CYS A 107 10.22 9.02 -29.84
CA CYS A 107 11.13 8.45 -28.89
C CYS A 107 10.94 6.93 -28.78
N PRO A 108 12.01 6.14 -28.88
CA PRO A 108 11.95 4.72 -28.61
C PRO A 108 11.75 4.47 -27.10
N MET A 109 11.09 3.39 -26.76
CA MET A 109 11.10 2.87 -25.40
C MET A 109 12.53 2.43 -25.06
N GLU A 110 13.04 2.93 -23.96
CA GLU A 110 14.37 2.62 -23.46
C GLU A 110 14.51 1.13 -23.14
N TYR A 111 15.74 0.63 -23.18
CA TYR A 111 16.03 -0.70 -22.69
C TYR A 111 15.69 -0.78 -21.20
N THR A 112 15.16 -1.91 -20.80
CA THR A 112 14.94 -2.24 -19.39
C THR A 112 16.25 -2.48 -18.64
N GLU A 113 17.35 -2.65 -19.36
CA GLU A 113 18.71 -2.77 -18.82
C GLU A 113 19.58 -1.67 -19.42
N ALA A 114 20.19 -0.84 -18.58
CA ALA A 114 21.29 -0.02 -19.02
C ALA A 114 22.38 -0.96 -19.57
N ASP A 115 22.83 -0.73 -20.81
CA ASP A 115 23.97 -1.45 -21.33
C ASP A 115 25.19 -1.21 -20.42
N SER A 116 26.24 -2.03 -20.54
CA SER A 116 27.49 -1.88 -19.78
C SER A 116 28.15 -0.49 -19.91
N ASN A 117 27.63 0.37 -20.79
CA ASN A 117 28.08 1.72 -21.06
C ASN A 117 27.13 2.80 -20.53
N GLY A 118 26.05 2.43 -19.83
CA GLY A 118 25.09 3.38 -19.26
C GLY A 118 24.19 4.08 -20.27
N LYS A 119 24.10 3.58 -21.51
CA LYS A 119 23.22 4.14 -22.54
C LYS A 119 21.85 3.45 -22.50
N GLY A 120 20.83 4.18 -22.05
CA GLY A 120 19.43 3.71 -22.02
C GLY A 120 18.76 3.67 -23.40
N VAL A 121 19.38 4.12 -24.48
CA VAL A 121 18.79 4.14 -25.82
C VAL A 121 19.28 2.98 -26.65
N PRO A 122 18.35 2.25 -27.29
CA PRO A 122 18.70 1.18 -28.20
C PRO A 122 19.57 1.69 -29.36
N ASP A 123 20.70 1.03 -29.62
CA ASP A 123 21.52 1.28 -30.81
C ASP A 123 20.75 0.97 -32.12
N ASN A 124 19.70 0.16 -32.02
CA ASN A 124 18.81 -0.20 -33.12
C ASN A 124 17.35 0.10 -32.80
N LEU A 125 16.74 0.96 -33.58
CA LEU A 125 15.30 1.21 -33.53
C LEU A 125 14.51 -0.04 -33.91
N GLY A 126 13.40 -0.30 -33.22
CA GLY A 126 12.55 -1.44 -33.44
C GLY A 126 11.91 -1.49 -34.83
N ASN A 127 11.23 -2.59 -35.11
CA ASN A 127 10.63 -2.82 -36.42
C ASN A 127 9.53 -1.81 -36.78
N SER A 128 8.81 -1.28 -35.81
CA SER A 128 7.72 -0.31 -36.05
C SER A 128 8.19 0.99 -36.71
N TYR A 129 9.47 1.37 -36.55
CA TYR A 129 10.04 2.52 -37.29
C TYR A 129 10.20 2.30 -38.79
N ARG A 130 10.06 1.06 -39.22
CA ARG A 130 10.15 0.65 -40.65
C ARG A 130 8.78 0.31 -41.25
N LEU A 131 7.74 0.36 -40.45
CA LEU A 131 6.39 -0.02 -40.86
C LEU A 131 5.52 1.23 -41.11
N ASN A 132 4.50 1.02 -41.93
CA ASN A 132 3.43 2.00 -42.14
C ASN A 132 2.10 1.35 -41.72
N PRO A 133 1.75 1.35 -40.43
CA PRO A 133 0.48 0.79 -39.97
C PRO A 133 -0.68 1.66 -40.43
N ILE A 134 -1.73 1.02 -40.90
CA ILE A 134 -2.92 1.68 -41.49
C ILE A 134 -4.10 1.74 -40.49
N GLN A 135 -3.97 1.13 -39.30
CA GLN A 135 -5.03 1.10 -38.31
C GLN A 135 -4.48 1.21 -36.88
N PRO A 136 -5.29 1.69 -35.93
CA PRO A 136 -4.95 1.70 -34.52
C PRO A 136 -4.54 0.30 -34.01
N LYS A 137 -3.78 0.26 -32.89
CA LYS A 137 -3.37 -1.00 -32.27
C LYS A 137 -4.30 -1.34 -31.11
N VAL A 138 -4.65 -2.62 -30.98
CA VAL A 138 -5.40 -3.15 -29.84
C VAL A 138 -4.78 -4.47 -29.38
N ASN A 139 -4.62 -4.62 -28.09
CA ASN A 139 -4.05 -5.83 -27.48
C ASN A 139 -4.76 -6.18 -26.18
N ILE A 140 -4.95 -7.45 -25.90
CA ILE A 140 -5.24 -7.95 -24.55
C ILE A 140 -3.91 -8.07 -23.82
N THR A 141 -3.81 -7.48 -22.65
CA THR A 141 -2.59 -7.56 -21.84
C THR A 141 -2.67 -8.65 -20.79
N ASP A 142 -3.82 -8.77 -20.12
CA ASP A 142 -4.03 -9.75 -19.06
C ASP A 142 -5.52 -9.95 -18.78
N SER A 143 -5.81 -11.00 -18.02
CA SER A 143 -7.08 -11.18 -17.34
C SER A 143 -6.81 -11.47 -15.87
N PHE A 144 -7.64 -10.94 -14.97
CA PHE A 144 -7.43 -11.05 -13.53
C PHE A 144 -8.76 -11.16 -12.79
N PHE A 145 -8.69 -11.66 -11.57
CA PHE A 145 -9.85 -11.74 -10.70
C PHE A 145 -9.73 -10.67 -9.62
N LEU A 146 -10.84 -9.98 -9.38
CA LEU A 146 -11.02 -9.14 -8.20
C LEU A 146 -12.17 -9.74 -7.39
N ASN A 147 -12.22 -9.41 -6.12
CA ASN A 147 -13.36 -9.81 -5.30
C ASN A 147 -13.61 -11.33 -5.25
N GLY A 148 -12.58 -12.10 -5.59
CA GLY A 148 -12.61 -13.54 -5.53
C GLY A 148 -13.32 -14.24 -6.67
N ASP A 149 -14.32 -13.67 -7.30
CA ASP A 149 -15.07 -14.31 -8.38
C ASP A 149 -15.44 -13.37 -9.54
N GLU A 150 -15.11 -12.12 -9.43
CA GLU A 150 -15.28 -11.18 -10.52
C GLU A 150 -14.09 -11.24 -11.48
N HIS A 151 -14.33 -11.63 -12.70
CA HIS A 151 -13.32 -11.81 -13.72
C HIS A 151 -13.27 -10.59 -14.64
N TYR A 152 -12.07 -10.08 -14.84
CA TYR A 152 -11.81 -8.90 -15.65
C TYR A 152 -10.77 -9.18 -16.72
N VAL A 153 -10.92 -8.52 -17.87
CA VAL A 153 -9.97 -8.55 -18.99
C VAL A 153 -9.52 -7.14 -19.29
N ARG A 154 -8.22 -6.92 -19.33
CA ARG A 154 -7.64 -5.63 -19.69
C ARG A 154 -7.24 -5.60 -21.17
N VAL A 155 -7.72 -4.56 -21.84
CA VAL A 155 -7.43 -4.28 -23.24
C VAL A 155 -6.73 -2.92 -23.34
N LEU A 156 -5.63 -2.88 -24.05
CA LEU A 156 -4.91 -1.66 -24.40
C LEU A 156 -5.24 -1.27 -25.83
N VAL A 157 -5.53 0.02 -26.04
CA VAL A 157 -5.78 0.58 -27.36
C VAL A 157 -4.88 1.80 -27.56
N SER A 158 -4.08 1.78 -28.62
CA SER A 158 -3.37 2.99 -29.06
C SER A 158 -4.13 3.65 -30.18
N PRO A 159 -4.60 4.89 -29.99
CA PRO A 159 -5.27 5.64 -31.05
C PRO A 159 -4.29 6.18 -32.11
N VAL A 160 -2.99 5.97 -31.92
CA VAL A 160 -1.93 6.54 -32.74
C VAL A 160 -1.35 5.48 -33.68
N CYS A 161 -1.35 5.76 -34.98
CA CYS A 161 -0.62 5.03 -36.00
C CYS A 161 0.62 5.83 -36.38
N TYR A 162 1.80 5.27 -36.22
CA TYR A 162 3.06 5.93 -36.58
C TYR A 162 3.67 5.31 -37.83
N ASN A 163 3.75 6.12 -38.90
CA ASN A 163 4.45 5.80 -40.14
C ASN A 163 5.92 6.23 -39.96
N GLY A 164 6.77 5.29 -39.55
CA GLY A 164 8.19 5.57 -39.32
C GLY A 164 8.95 6.05 -40.54
N PRO A 165 8.80 5.43 -41.72
CA PRO A 165 9.47 5.88 -42.94
C PRO A 165 9.19 7.33 -43.35
N GLU A 166 7.98 7.83 -43.13
CA GLU A 166 7.57 9.19 -43.47
C GLU A 166 7.62 10.15 -42.27
N ASN A 167 7.85 9.62 -41.08
CA ASN A 167 7.83 10.35 -39.80
C ASN A 167 6.51 11.12 -39.60
N ILE A 168 5.40 10.42 -39.88
CA ILE A 168 4.04 10.94 -39.75
C ILE A 168 3.28 10.09 -38.73
N ALA A 169 2.54 10.73 -37.83
CA ALA A 169 1.60 10.06 -36.97
C ALA A 169 0.16 10.42 -37.29
N THR A 170 -0.72 9.44 -37.34
CA THR A 170 -2.16 9.63 -37.48
C THR A 170 -2.85 9.28 -36.19
N VAL A 171 -3.59 10.21 -35.58
CA VAL A 171 -4.37 10.01 -34.36
C VAL A 171 -5.84 9.88 -34.72
N TYR A 172 -6.47 8.80 -34.34
CA TYR A 172 -7.90 8.56 -34.50
C TYR A 172 -8.67 9.00 -33.26
N SER A 173 -9.67 9.85 -33.45
CA SER A 173 -10.43 10.41 -32.30
C SER A 173 -11.57 9.52 -31.84
N ASP A 174 -11.93 8.50 -32.61
CA ASP A 174 -13.06 7.63 -32.36
C ASP A 174 -12.71 6.19 -32.78
N ILE A 175 -12.70 5.26 -31.84
CA ILE A 175 -12.34 3.86 -32.08
C ILE A 175 -13.34 2.96 -31.37
N GLU A 176 -13.94 2.04 -32.13
CA GLU A 176 -14.80 0.99 -31.58
C GLU A 176 -14.05 -0.33 -31.57
N ILE A 177 -14.04 -0.98 -30.41
CA ILE A 177 -13.42 -2.29 -30.21
C ILE A 177 -14.46 -3.32 -29.78
N GLU A 178 -14.22 -4.59 -30.12
CA GLU A 178 -15.01 -5.73 -29.71
C GLU A 178 -14.10 -6.75 -29.01
N LEU A 179 -14.41 -7.02 -27.73
CA LEU A 179 -13.83 -8.12 -26.97
C LEU A 179 -14.72 -9.35 -27.14
N SER A 180 -14.17 -10.46 -27.60
CA SER A 180 -14.86 -11.75 -27.71
C SER A 180 -14.27 -12.75 -26.71
N TYR A 181 -15.11 -13.60 -26.14
CA TYR A 181 -14.69 -14.65 -25.21
C TYR A 181 -15.60 -15.89 -25.33
N SER A 182 -15.08 -17.03 -24.87
CA SER A 182 -15.84 -18.27 -24.73
C SER A 182 -16.21 -18.49 -23.25
N GLU A 183 -17.39 -19.06 -23.00
CA GLU A 183 -17.78 -19.52 -21.67
C GLU A 183 -17.61 -21.02 -21.56
N SER A 184 -16.75 -21.49 -20.65
CA SER A 184 -16.58 -22.91 -20.37
C SER A 184 -17.66 -23.40 -19.39
N ILE A 185 -18.29 -24.56 -19.71
CA ILE A 185 -19.21 -25.24 -18.80
C ILE A 185 -18.50 -25.86 -17.59
N ILE A 186 -17.18 -26.03 -17.68
CA ILE A 186 -16.38 -26.53 -16.58
C ILE A 186 -16.16 -25.34 -15.62
N GLN A 187 -16.99 -25.26 -14.58
CA GLN A 187 -16.68 -24.43 -13.42
C GLN A 187 -15.31 -24.86 -12.88
N LYS A 188 -14.28 -24.05 -13.06
CA LYS A 188 -13.11 -24.15 -12.18
C LYS A 188 -13.63 -23.99 -10.78
N ASP A 189 -13.35 -24.95 -9.92
CA ASP A 189 -13.76 -24.88 -8.51
C ASP A 189 -12.97 -23.75 -7.84
N ILE A 190 -13.59 -22.58 -7.77
CA ILE A 190 -13.09 -21.40 -7.10
C ILE A 190 -13.95 -21.08 -5.86
N SER A 191 -14.48 -22.14 -5.24
CA SER A 191 -15.32 -22.05 -4.03
C SER A 191 -14.66 -21.31 -2.86
N TYR A 192 -13.33 -21.21 -2.84
CA TYR A 192 -12.56 -20.45 -1.87
C TYR A 192 -12.64 -18.91 -2.05
N LEU A 193 -13.21 -18.43 -3.15
CA LEU A 193 -13.33 -17.00 -3.47
C LEU A 193 -14.72 -16.45 -3.09
N GLN A 194 -15.35 -16.97 -2.06
CA GLN A 194 -16.78 -16.70 -1.79
C GLN A 194 -17.07 -15.38 -1.08
N THR A 195 -16.05 -14.73 -0.47
CA THR A 195 -16.33 -13.52 0.31
C THR A 195 -16.08 -12.26 -0.53
N PRO A 196 -17.08 -11.42 -0.74
CA PRO A 196 -16.96 -10.21 -1.55
C PRO A 196 -15.89 -9.24 -1.01
N LEU A 197 -15.12 -8.61 -1.90
CA LEU A 197 -14.12 -7.61 -1.56
C LEU A 197 -14.74 -6.44 -0.79
N GLN A 198 -15.95 -6.03 -1.19
CA GLN A 198 -16.72 -4.96 -0.54
C GLN A 198 -16.84 -5.10 0.97
N SER A 199 -16.97 -6.32 1.47
CA SER A 199 -17.07 -6.58 2.89
C SER A 199 -15.75 -6.53 3.65
N ARG A 200 -14.62 -6.44 2.93
CA ARG A 200 -13.27 -6.53 3.49
C ARG A 200 -12.52 -5.20 3.43
N MET A 201 -12.88 -4.33 2.49
CA MET A 201 -12.22 -3.05 2.28
C MET A 201 -12.98 -1.92 2.93
N PHE A 202 -12.25 -1.11 3.69
CA PHE A 202 -12.77 0.09 4.31
C PHE A 202 -13.05 1.20 3.29
N HIS A 203 -12.22 1.30 2.25
CA HIS A 203 -12.31 2.26 1.15
C HIS A 203 -12.78 1.60 -0.14
N PHE A 204 -13.74 0.67 -0.04
CA PHE A 204 -14.21 -0.09 -1.20
C PHE A 204 -14.79 0.80 -2.30
N ASP A 205 -15.55 1.83 -1.93
CA ASP A 205 -16.18 2.71 -2.91
C ASP A 205 -15.14 3.53 -3.70
N GLU A 206 -14.06 3.98 -3.02
CA GLU A 206 -12.93 4.66 -3.65
C GLU A 206 -12.17 3.70 -4.56
N TYR A 207 -11.93 2.48 -4.10
CA TYR A 207 -11.27 1.45 -4.88
C TYR A 207 -12.04 1.14 -6.17
N ILE A 208 -13.34 0.92 -6.07
CA ILE A 208 -14.20 0.67 -7.24
C ILE A 208 -14.32 1.93 -8.11
N SER A 209 -14.38 3.12 -7.53
CA SER A 209 -14.39 4.37 -8.29
C SER A 209 -13.12 4.54 -9.12
N CYS A 210 -11.97 4.20 -8.58
CA CYS A 210 -10.70 4.22 -9.32
C CYS A 210 -10.69 3.24 -10.50
N LEU A 211 -11.26 2.05 -10.30
CA LEU A 211 -11.42 1.07 -11.39
C LEU A 211 -12.56 1.47 -12.33
N GLY A 212 -13.60 2.12 -11.82
CA GLY A 212 -14.82 2.46 -12.55
C GLY A 212 -14.61 3.33 -13.78
N GLU A 213 -13.66 4.26 -13.74
CA GLU A 213 -13.27 5.05 -14.92
C GLU A 213 -12.65 4.15 -16.02
N SER A 214 -12.15 2.97 -15.64
CA SER A 214 -11.51 2.00 -16.52
C SER A 214 -12.41 0.80 -16.85
N ILE A 215 -13.47 0.54 -16.06
CA ILE A 215 -14.38 -0.59 -16.26
C ILE A 215 -15.52 -0.18 -17.18
N SER A 216 -15.51 -0.72 -18.38
CA SER A 216 -16.45 -0.34 -19.44
C SER A 216 -17.89 -0.84 -19.23
N ASN A 217 -18.10 -1.83 -18.39
CA ASN A 217 -19.39 -2.46 -18.10
C ASN A 217 -19.54 -2.78 -16.60
N ALA A 218 -19.14 -1.82 -15.74
CA ALA A 218 -19.27 -1.97 -14.30
C ALA A 218 -20.73 -2.23 -13.88
N PRO A 219 -21.00 -3.22 -13.02
CA PRO A 219 -22.33 -3.47 -12.53
C PRO A 219 -22.79 -2.38 -11.57
N SER A 220 -24.09 -2.21 -11.45
CA SER A 220 -24.66 -1.52 -10.29
C SER A 220 -24.39 -2.38 -9.05
N LEU A 221 -23.74 -1.83 -8.04
CA LEU A 221 -23.41 -2.52 -6.79
C LEU A 221 -24.71 -2.81 -6.04
N GLU A 222 -25.15 -4.05 -6.02
CA GLU A 222 -26.19 -4.50 -5.10
C GLU A 222 -25.54 -4.92 -3.78
N ALA A 223 -25.79 -4.13 -2.74
CA ALA A 223 -25.30 -4.35 -1.39
C ALA A 223 -26.16 -5.40 -0.67
N ASN A 224 -25.88 -6.69 -0.86
CA ASN A 224 -26.52 -7.74 -0.05
C ASN A 224 -25.64 -8.99 0.06
N SER A 225 -24.72 -8.98 1.02
CA SER A 225 -24.15 -10.23 1.58
C SER A 225 -23.73 -10.00 3.02
N GLU A 226 -23.89 -11.00 3.88
CA GLU A 226 -23.31 -10.98 5.23
C GLU A 226 -21.81 -10.77 5.09
N SER A 227 -21.31 -9.65 5.59
CA SER A 227 -19.94 -9.24 5.42
C SER A 227 -19.07 -9.83 6.52
N LEU A 228 -17.96 -10.48 6.16
CA LEU A 228 -16.90 -10.75 7.12
C LEU A 228 -16.24 -9.41 7.53
N PRO A 229 -15.89 -9.24 8.82
CA PRO A 229 -15.18 -8.06 9.26
C PRO A 229 -13.82 -7.96 8.54
N SER A 230 -13.37 -6.75 8.20
CA SER A 230 -12.02 -6.54 7.67
C SER A 230 -10.99 -7.05 8.68
N THR A 231 -10.12 -7.94 8.22
CA THR A 231 -9.09 -8.55 9.07
C THR A 231 -7.71 -8.04 8.68
N TYR A 232 -6.96 -7.61 9.68
CA TYR A 232 -5.56 -7.24 9.58
C TYR A 232 -4.71 -8.38 10.16
N VAL A 233 -3.88 -9.01 9.33
CA VAL A 233 -3.01 -10.10 9.78
C VAL A 233 -1.57 -9.63 9.95
N ILE A 234 -0.88 -10.13 10.97
CA ILE A 234 0.53 -9.90 11.21
C ILE A 234 1.25 -11.24 11.23
N VAL A 235 2.16 -11.44 10.28
CA VAL A 235 3.07 -12.58 10.23
C VAL A 235 4.40 -12.15 10.83
N VAL A 236 4.83 -12.81 11.90
CA VAL A 236 5.97 -12.37 12.68
C VAL A 236 6.83 -13.54 13.14
N PRO A 237 8.18 -13.42 13.23
CA PRO A 237 9.01 -14.39 13.96
C PRO A 237 8.60 -14.53 15.41
N GLU A 238 8.67 -15.75 15.98
CA GLU A 238 8.31 -16.03 17.39
C GLU A 238 9.02 -15.09 18.36
N SER A 239 10.30 -14.79 18.09
CA SER A 239 11.12 -13.90 18.92
C SER A 239 10.63 -12.45 19.00
N LEU A 240 9.78 -12.02 18.06
CA LEU A 240 9.29 -10.64 17.94
C LEU A 240 7.77 -10.53 18.19
N LYS A 241 7.10 -11.66 18.54
CA LYS A 241 5.64 -11.74 18.68
C LYS A 241 5.07 -10.74 19.70
N ASP A 242 5.74 -10.57 20.83
CA ASP A 242 5.23 -9.69 21.88
C ASP A 242 5.33 -8.21 21.50
N ALA A 243 6.34 -7.82 20.75
CA ALA A 243 6.54 -6.43 20.32
C ALA A 243 5.42 -5.93 19.37
N VAL A 244 4.85 -6.80 18.53
CA VAL A 244 3.78 -6.41 17.60
C VAL A 244 2.39 -6.28 18.25
N ARG A 245 2.23 -6.73 19.50
CA ARG A 245 0.92 -6.71 20.19
C ARG A 245 0.35 -5.30 20.34
N ARG A 246 1.20 -4.31 20.55
CA ARG A 246 0.77 -2.91 20.66
C ARG A 246 0.23 -2.37 19.35
N LEU A 247 0.88 -2.69 18.23
CA LEU A 247 0.35 -2.38 16.89
C LEU A 247 -0.99 -3.09 16.65
N GLY A 248 -1.08 -4.37 17.01
CA GLY A 248 -2.33 -5.14 16.93
C GLY A 248 -3.46 -4.51 17.75
N LYS A 249 -3.19 -4.05 18.99
CA LYS A 249 -4.18 -3.32 19.81
C LYS A 249 -4.62 -2.01 19.13
N TRP A 250 -3.70 -1.30 18.50
CA TRP A 250 -4.03 -0.10 17.72
C TRP A 250 -4.98 -0.39 16.54
N LYS A 251 -4.66 -1.42 15.74
CA LYS A 251 -5.53 -1.82 14.62
C LYS A 251 -6.91 -2.30 15.09
N LYS A 252 -6.98 -3.02 16.22
CA LYS A 252 -8.26 -3.37 16.87
C LYS A 252 -9.07 -2.13 17.26
N GLN A 253 -8.43 -1.11 17.83
CA GLN A 253 -9.10 0.15 18.17
C GLN A 253 -9.73 0.83 16.94
N LYS A 254 -9.13 0.67 15.77
CA LYS A 254 -9.66 1.15 14.49
C LYS A 254 -10.80 0.29 13.93
N GLY A 255 -11.18 -0.80 14.59
CA GLY A 255 -12.26 -1.69 14.20
C GLY A 255 -11.86 -2.92 13.38
N TYR A 256 -10.55 -3.18 13.20
CA TYR A 256 -10.09 -4.40 12.53
C TYR A 256 -10.18 -5.62 13.44
N ASN A 257 -10.59 -6.74 12.87
CA ASN A 257 -10.24 -8.03 13.45
C ASN A 257 -8.72 -8.21 13.25
N VAL A 258 -7.96 -8.53 14.31
CA VAL A 258 -6.49 -8.64 14.21
C VAL A 258 -6.03 -10.03 14.57
N ILE A 259 -5.33 -10.67 13.66
CA ILE A 259 -4.74 -12.00 13.85
C ILE A 259 -3.22 -11.85 13.79
N ILE A 260 -2.55 -12.25 14.87
CA ILE A 260 -1.08 -12.27 14.96
C ILE A 260 -0.64 -13.72 15.00
N GLU A 261 0.11 -14.16 14.00
CA GLU A 261 0.59 -15.53 13.94
C GLU A 261 2.09 -15.58 13.68
N THR A 262 2.76 -16.54 14.29
CA THR A 262 4.19 -16.72 14.11
C THR A 262 4.50 -17.60 12.90
N VAL A 263 5.62 -17.30 12.24
CA VAL A 263 6.11 -18.15 11.15
C VAL A 263 6.28 -19.59 11.65
N GLU A 264 6.79 -19.73 12.86
CA GLU A 264 7.05 -21.03 13.48
C GLU A 264 5.75 -21.80 13.77
N ASP A 265 4.68 -21.14 14.22
CA ASP A 265 3.38 -21.78 14.46
C ASP A 265 2.71 -22.20 13.14
N ILE A 266 2.78 -21.35 12.09
CA ILE A 266 2.31 -21.70 10.76
C ILE A 266 3.01 -22.97 10.26
N LEU A 267 4.34 -23.07 10.43
CA LEU A 267 5.12 -24.22 9.99
C LEU A 267 4.87 -25.49 10.83
N ARG A 268 4.41 -25.37 12.07
CA ARG A 268 4.00 -26.52 12.91
C ARG A 268 2.66 -27.10 12.50
N ASN A 269 1.82 -26.35 11.78
CA ASN A 269 0.50 -26.80 11.37
C ASN A 269 0.58 -27.65 10.07
N PRO A 270 0.28 -28.95 10.14
CA PRO A 270 0.37 -29.84 8.96
C PRO A 270 -0.53 -29.43 7.80
N SER A 271 -1.63 -28.71 8.07
CA SER A 271 -2.57 -28.27 7.05
C SER A 271 -1.94 -27.31 6.03
N TYR A 272 -0.90 -26.58 6.44
CA TYR A 272 -0.22 -25.61 5.58
C TYR A 272 1.06 -26.17 4.94
N LEU A 273 1.49 -27.38 5.32
CA LEU A 273 2.72 -28.00 4.79
C LEU A 273 2.49 -28.78 3.50
N ILE A 274 1.24 -29.13 3.18
CA ILE A 274 0.90 -29.96 2.03
C ILE A 274 0.37 -29.08 0.91
N GLN A 275 1.14 -28.99 -0.19
CA GLN A 275 0.77 -28.20 -1.36
C GLN A 275 0.81 -29.06 -2.63
N PRO A 276 -0.25 -29.84 -2.91
CA PRO A 276 -0.26 -30.76 -4.04
C PRO A 276 -0.17 -30.07 -5.40
N SER A 277 -0.69 -28.85 -5.51
CA SER A 277 -0.81 -28.12 -6.78
C SER A 277 0.48 -27.42 -7.22
N THR A 278 1.29 -26.94 -6.26
CA THR A 278 2.46 -26.11 -6.55
C THR A 278 3.78 -26.87 -6.55
N LYS A 279 3.80 -28.10 -6.01
CA LYS A 279 5.02 -28.91 -5.81
C LYS A 279 6.11 -28.17 -5.01
N CYS A 280 5.76 -27.13 -4.29
CA CYS A 280 6.66 -26.34 -3.45
C CYS A 280 6.33 -26.60 -1.98
N PHE A 281 7.34 -26.96 -1.20
CA PHE A 281 7.20 -27.36 0.21
C PHE A 281 8.17 -26.55 1.07
N ASP A 282 8.19 -25.24 0.88
CA ASP A 282 9.02 -24.36 1.66
C ASP A 282 8.19 -23.46 2.60
N LYS A 283 8.90 -22.72 3.43
CA LYS A 283 8.35 -21.78 4.42
C LYS A 283 7.43 -20.75 3.77
N GLU A 284 7.84 -20.20 2.66
CA GLU A 284 7.09 -19.17 1.95
C GLU A 284 5.76 -19.69 1.42
N ALA A 285 5.76 -20.92 0.91
CA ALA A 285 4.55 -21.56 0.44
C ALA A 285 3.57 -21.86 1.59
N SER A 286 4.09 -22.30 2.73
CA SER A 286 3.27 -22.55 3.94
C SER A 286 2.61 -21.28 4.45
N VAL A 287 3.34 -20.17 4.49
CA VAL A 287 2.77 -18.86 4.89
C VAL A 287 1.72 -18.41 3.88
N ARG A 288 1.94 -18.60 2.58
CA ARG A 288 0.94 -18.25 1.56
C ARG A 288 -0.35 -19.08 1.70
N GLU A 289 -0.27 -20.38 1.99
CA GLU A 289 -1.45 -21.21 2.24
C GLU A 289 -2.20 -20.77 3.51
N TRP A 290 -1.47 -20.41 4.57
CA TRP A 290 -2.09 -19.81 5.75
C TRP A 290 -2.80 -18.49 5.40
N LEU A 291 -2.20 -17.63 4.59
CA LEU A 291 -2.83 -16.38 4.14
C LEU A 291 -4.09 -16.63 3.32
N LYS A 292 -4.13 -17.69 2.49
CA LYS A 292 -5.35 -18.10 1.77
C LYS A 292 -6.47 -18.50 2.73
N ASP A 293 -6.12 -19.23 3.78
CA ASP A 293 -7.08 -19.60 4.82
C ASP A 293 -7.60 -18.35 5.56
N MET A 294 -6.70 -17.45 5.98
CA MET A 294 -7.10 -16.18 6.60
C MET A 294 -7.96 -15.32 5.69
N TYR A 295 -7.64 -15.29 4.40
CA TYR A 295 -8.46 -14.60 3.40
C TYR A 295 -9.88 -15.20 3.31
N SER A 296 -9.97 -16.52 3.23
CA SER A 296 -11.24 -17.22 2.99
C SER A 296 -12.12 -17.28 4.24
N THR A 297 -11.53 -17.52 5.42
CA THR A 297 -12.27 -17.79 6.65
C THR A 297 -12.45 -16.57 7.55
N HIS A 298 -11.52 -15.61 7.50
CA HIS A 298 -11.49 -14.45 8.37
C HIS A 298 -11.57 -13.10 7.64
N GLY A 299 -11.68 -13.08 6.32
CA GLY A 299 -11.74 -11.85 5.55
C GLY A 299 -10.44 -11.03 5.63
N ALA A 300 -9.27 -11.67 5.66
CA ALA A 300 -7.99 -10.97 5.65
C ALA A 300 -7.87 -10.11 4.40
N PHE A 301 -7.53 -8.83 4.59
CA PHE A 301 -7.30 -7.91 3.49
C PHE A 301 -5.96 -7.18 3.60
N TYR A 302 -5.46 -6.95 4.80
CA TYR A 302 -4.14 -6.36 5.05
C TYR A 302 -3.24 -7.36 5.74
N CYS A 303 -1.99 -7.41 5.29
CA CYS A 303 -0.95 -8.25 5.90
C CYS A 303 0.31 -7.42 6.13
N LEU A 304 0.82 -7.44 7.36
CA LEU A 304 2.15 -6.96 7.69
C LEU A 304 3.07 -8.15 7.94
N ILE A 305 4.09 -8.32 7.10
CA ILE A 305 5.17 -9.28 7.31
C ILE A 305 6.30 -8.59 8.07
N VAL A 306 6.60 -9.08 9.27
CA VAL A 306 7.67 -8.52 10.10
C VAL A 306 8.95 -9.33 9.92
N GLY A 307 10.03 -8.64 9.61
CA GLY A 307 11.36 -9.20 9.45
C GLY A 307 11.91 -9.20 8.02
N ASP A 308 13.20 -9.42 7.94
CA ASP A 308 14.01 -9.55 6.72
C ASP A 308 14.92 -10.78 6.82
N TYR A 309 15.97 -10.85 5.97
CA TYR A 309 16.94 -11.95 5.94
C TYR A 309 17.63 -12.23 7.28
N ARG A 310 17.59 -11.32 8.25
CA ARG A 310 18.18 -11.48 9.60
C ARG A 310 17.30 -12.30 10.52
N THR A 311 16.08 -12.60 10.12
CA THR A 311 15.06 -13.28 10.93
C THR A 311 14.52 -14.52 10.23
N SER A 312 13.56 -15.22 10.86
CA SER A 312 12.83 -16.33 10.23
C SER A 312 11.72 -15.88 9.28
N ALA A 313 11.57 -14.58 9.00
CA ALA A 313 10.54 -14.06 8.11
C ALA A 313 10.54 -14.75 6.73
N PRO A 314 9.37 -14.96 6.11
CA PRO A 314 9.29 -15.56 4.79
C PRO A 314 9.76 -14.57 3.72
N ILE A 315 10.62 -15.01 2.81
CA ILE A 315 11.13 -14.21 1.70
C ILE A 315 11.04 -15.01 0.42
N ARG A 316 10.02 -14.73 -0.41
CA ARG A 316 9.93 -15.34 -1.72
C ARG A 316 10.87 -14.66 -2.69
N LYS A 317 11.73 -15.45 -3.32
CA LYS A 317 12.62 -15.01 -4.37
C LYS A 317 12.12 -15.51 -5.72
N PHE A 318 12.15 -14.63 -6.68
CA PHE A 318 11.75 -14.89 -8.05
C PHE A 318 12.99 -14.84 -8.94
N LYS A 319 13.20 -15.82 -9.82
CA LYS A 319 14.27 -15.79 -10.77
C LYS A 319 13.78 -15.18 -12.08
N ARG A 320 14.37 -14.06 -12.47
CA ARG A 320 14.12 -13.48 -13.79
C ARG A 320 14.64 -14.43 -14.87
N VAL A 321 13.78 -14.75 -15.84
CA VAL A 321 14.20 -15.46 -17.04
C VAL A 321 14.91 -14.47 -17.95
N ASN A 322 16.18 -14.22 -17.71
CA ASN A 322 16.98 -13.46 -18.66
C ASN A 322 17.37 -14.32 -19.83
N LYS A 323 17.41 -13.73 -21.02
CA LYS A 323 17.82 -14.39 -22.27
C LYS A 323 19.23 -14.97 -22.23
N ASP A 324 20.05 -14.60 -21.26
CA ASP A 324 21.42 -15.08 -21.12
C ASP A 324 21.54 -15.99 -19.89
N LEU A 325 21.08 -17.23 -20.05
CA LEU A 325 21.25 -18.31 -19.07
C LEU A 325 22.72 -18.79 -18.94
N SER A 326 23.65 -18.13 -19.58
CA SER A 326 25.05 -18.56 -19.67
C SER A 326 25.95 -18.01 -18.57
N ASP A 327 25.51 -17.03 -17.77
CA ASP A 327 26.28 -16.56 -16.62
C ASP A 327 25.92 -17.35 -15.36
N PRO A 328 26.79 -18.28 -14.91
CA PRO A 328 26.57 -19.02 -13.66
C PRO A 328 26.65 -18.14 -12.40
N ASN A 329 27.10 -16.88 -12.53
CA ASN A 329 27.18 -15.91 -11.45
C ASN A 329 26.00 -14.95 -11.45
N ASP A 330 25.09 -15.08 -12.41
CA ASP A 330 23.88 -14.29 -12.48
C ASP A 330 22.86 -14.72 -11.42
N ASN A 331 23.10 -14.26 -10.20
CA ASN A 331 22.19 -14.42 -9.06
C ASN A 331 20.98 -13.49 -9.18
N ASN A 332 20.32 -13.44 -10.32
CA ASN A 332 19.16 -12.59 -10.61
C ASN A 332 17.88 -13.06 -9.88
N TYR A 333 17.98 -13.15 -8.57
CA TYR A 333 16.80 -13.39 -7.72
C TYR A 333 16.21 -12.06 -7.26
N LEU A 334 14.92 -11.91 -7.50
CA LEU A 334 14.12 -10.76 -7.07
C LEU A 334 13.32 -11.13 -5.83
N PRO A 335 13.59 -10.54 -4.67
CA PRO A 335 12.70 -10.73 -3.53
C PRO A 335 11.41 -9.95 -3.78
N THR A 336 10.27 -10.59 -3.54
CA THR A 336 8.96 -10.01 -3.85
C THR A 336 7.90 -10.42 -2.83
N ASP A 337 7.13 -9.46 -2.36
CA ASP A 337 5.95 -9.68 -1.54
C ASP A 337 4.67 -9.85 -2.38
N VAL A 338 4.74 -9.67 -3.69
CA VAL A 338 3.64 -9.99 -4.61
C VAL A 338 3.18 -11.44 -4.48
N TYR A 339 4.08 -12.35 -4.16
CA TYR A 339 3.76 -13.76 -3.90
C TYR A 339 2.77 -13.94 -2.75
N PHE A 340 2.82 -13.08 -1.75
CA PHE A 340 1.93 -13.08 -0.59
C PHE A 340 0.69 -12.22 -0.79
N SER A 341 0.69 -11.29 -1.75
CA SER A 341 -0.49 -10.50 -2.09
C SER A 341 -1.37 -11.17 -3.15
N ASP A 342 -0.76 -11.80 -4.13
CA ASP A 342 -1.43 -12.56 -5.20
C ASP A 342 -1.58 -14.04 -4.79
N LEU A 343 -2.62 -14.33 -4.03
CA LEU A 343 -2.80 -15.62 -3.38
C LEU A 343 -3.24 -16.74 -4.32
N PHE A 344 -3.87 -16.42 -5.45
CA PHE A 344 -4.56 -17.42 -6.27
C PHE A 344 -4.00 -17.60 -7.68
N SER A 345 -3.13 -16.73 -8.15
CA SER A 345 -2.42 -16.95 -9.41
C SER A 345 -1.51 -18.16 -9.32
N GLU A 346 -1.35 -18.82 -10.46
CA GLU A 346 -0.43 -19.96 -10.58
C GLU A 346 1.01 -19.45 -10.65
N TRP A 347 1.84 -19.93 -9.73
CA TRP A 347 3.27 -19.68 -9.70
C TRP A 347 4.01 -20.93 -10.10
N THR A 348 4.90 -20.85 -11.08
CA THR A 348 5.72 -21.98 -11.52
C THR A 348 6.98 -22.06 -10.66
N PHE A 349 7.24 -23.24 -10.11
CA PHE A 349 8.39 -23.47 -9.25
C PHE A 349 9.37 -24.42 -9.93
N THR A 350 10.66 -24.10 -9.86
CA THR A 350 11.76 -25.01 -10.17
C THR A 350 12.70 -25.07 -9.00
N ARG A 351 13.20 -26.25 -8.74
CA ARG A 351 14.22 -26.48 -7.71
C ARG A 351 15.58 -26.40 -8.37
N ASP A 352 16.43 -25.50 -7.90
CA ASP A 352 17.80 -25.37 -8.41
C ASP A 352 18.74 -26.45 -7.84
N SER A 353 19.99 -26.45 -8.27
CA SER A 353 21.01 -27.39 -7.81
C SER A 353 21.37 -27.24 -6.32
N SER A 354 21.08 -26.10 -5.71
CA SER A 354 21.23 -25.86 -4.26
C SER A 354 20.04 -26.36 -3.45
N GLY A 355 18.96 -26.78 -4.11
CA GLY A 355 17.76 -27.26 -3.48
C GLY A 355 16.77 -26.13 -3.13
N LEU A 356 17.08 -24.90 -3.50
CA LEU A 356 16.16 -23.77 -3.33
C LEU A 356 15.10 -23.75 -4.42
N TYR A 357 13.87 -23.44 -4.01
CA TYR A 357 12.79 -23.22 -4.96
C TYR A 357 12.89 -21.82 -5.51
N SER A 358 13.03 -21.71 -6.84
CA SER A 358 12.86 -20.46 -7.56
C SER A 358 11.51 -20.44 -8.24
N THR A 359 10.87 -19.29 -8.20
CA THR A 359 9.60 -19.05 -8.87
C THR A 359 9.89 -18.42 -10.22
N TYR A 360 9.29 -18.93 -11.27
CA TYR A 360 9.25 -18.25 -12.56
C TYR A 360 7.86 -17.63 -12.68
N TYR A 361 7.81 -16.30 -12.66
CA TYR A 361 6.63 -15.58 -13.04
C TYR A 361 6.65 -15.40 -14.56
N ARG A 362 5.66 -15.88 -15.25
CA ARG A 362 5.54 -15.66 -16.68
C ARG A 362 5.14 -14.22 -16.94
N ASP A 363 5.69 -13.61 -18.00
CA ASP A 363 5.34 -12.25 -18.41
C ASP A 363 3.83 -12.10 -18.74
N ASP A 364 3.17 -13.22 -19.02
CA ASP A 364 1.74 -13.32 -19.33
C ASP A 364 0.86 -13.67 -18.11
N SER A 365 1.44 -13.85 -16.91
CA SER A 365 0.64 -14.14 -15.72
C SER A 365 -0.04 -12.88 -15.20
N PRO A 366 -1.36 -12.90 -15.00
CA PRO A 366 -2.08 -11.77 -14.46
C PRO A 366 -1.70 -11.55 -13.00
N PHE A 367 -1.37 -10.31 -12.64
CA PHE A 367 -1.28 -9.91 -11.25
C PHE A 367 -2.69 -9.69 -10.69
N SER A 368 -3.07 -10.53 -9.74
CA SER A 368 -4.41 -10.53 -9.13
C SER A 368 -4.29 -10.44 -7.60
N PRO A 369 -4.08 -9.24 -7.04
CA PRO A 369 -3.89 -9.10 -5.60
C PRO A 369 -5.17 -9.43 -4.85
N SER A 370 -5.06 -10.31 -3.87
CA SER A 370 -6.14 -10.68 -2.96
C SER A 370 -6.09 -9.89 -1.66
N ILE A 371 -4.89 -9.54 -1.23
CA ILE A 371 -4.63 -8.77 -0.02
C ILE A 371 -3.54 -7.71 -0.26
N SER A 372 -3.54 -6.68 0.56
CA SER A 372 -2.50 -5.65 0.57
C SER A 372 -1.39 -6.05 1.55
N VAL A 373 -0.16 -6.19 1.05
CA VAL A 373 0.98 -6.64 1.85
C VAL A 373 1.99 -5.51 2.04
N GLY A 374 2.39 -5.27 3.28
CA GLY A 374 3.52 -4.44 3.63
C GLY A 374 4.56 -5.25 4.42
N ARG A 375 5.80 -4.79 4.42
CA ARG A 375 6.91 -5.43 5.14
C ARG A 375 7.58 -4.46 6.11
N LEU A 376 7.77 -4.89 7.34
CA LEU A 376 8.57 -4.16 8.32
C LEU A 376 9.95 -4.81 8.46
N LEU A 377 11.00 -4.10 8.04
CA LEU A 377 12.37 -4.59 8.08
C LEU A 377 12.96 -4.44 9.49
N ALA A 378 12.38 -5.14 10.45
CA ALA A 378 12.78 -5.13 11.85
C ALA A 378 13.36 -6.47 12.28
N SER A 379 14.38 -6.45 13.13
CA SER A 379 15.02 -7.61 13.73
C SER A 379 15.08 -7.55 15.26
N GLU A 380 14.71 -6.40 15.84
CA GLU A 380 14.71 -6.15 17.30
C GLU A 380 13.35 -5.60 17.75
N GLU A 381 12.96 -5.90 18.98
CA GLU A 381 11.69 -5.42 19.57
C GLU A 381 11.59 -3.89 19.57
N SER A 382 12.67 -3.21 19.93
CA SER A 382 12.72 -1.74 19.98
C SER A 382 12.45 -1.08 18.62
N GLU A 383 12.80 -1.73 17.52
CA GLU A 383 12.51 -1.28 16.15
C GLU A 383 11.02 -1.33 15.85
N ILE A 384 10.35 -2.40 16.31
CA ILE A 384 8.90 -2.55 16.17
C ILE A 384 8.16 -1.53 17.05
N GLU A 385 8.66 -1.26 18.24
CA GLU A 385 8.10 -0.24 19.15
C GLU A 385 8.19 1.16 18.52
N ASN A 386 9.37 1.53 18.00
CA ASN A 386 9.57 2.79 17.30
C ASN A 386 8.66 2.94 16.06
N PHE A 387 8.53 1.87 15.28
CA PHE A 387 7.61 1.82 14.15
C PHE A 387 6.16 2.01 14.59
N THR A 388 5.74 1.31 15.63
CA THR A 388 4.39 1.41 16.19
C THR A 388 4.10 2.84 16.68
N ASP A 389 5.06 3.50 17.34
CA ASP A 389 4.93 4.91 17.73
C ASP A 389 4.70 5.82 16.52
N LYS A 390 5.43 5.62 15.43
CA LYS A 390 5.27 6.40 14.19
C LYS A 390 3.92 6.19 13.54
N VAL A 391 3.46 4.91 13.46
CA VAL A 391 2.13 4.58 12.91
C VAL A 391 1.05 5.29 13.72
N ILE A 392 1.04 5.12 15.03
CA ILE A 392 0.02 5.72 15.90
C ILE A 392 0.05 7.24 15.83
N LEU A 393 1.24 7.85 15.88
CA LEU A 393 1.38 9.31 15.79
C LEU A 393 0.92 9.84 14.44
N TYR A 394 1.35 9.20 13.35
CA TYR A 394 0.97 9.61 11.98
C TYR A 394 -0.54 9.54 11.75
N GLU A 395 -1.17 8.51 12.25
CA GLU A 395 -2.61 8.32 12.05
C GLU A 395 -3.46 9.21 12.96
N LEU A 396 -3.04 9.44 14.22
CA LEU A 396 -3.83 10.16 15.21
C LEU A 396 -3.57 11.66 15.27
N TYR A 397 -2.31 12.07 15.32
CA TYR A 397 -1.98 13.46 15.63
C TYR A 397 -0.58 13.87 15.15
N PRO A 398 -0.28 13.69 13.85
CA PRO A 398 1.04 14.02 13.31
C PRO A 398 1.33 15.50 13.45
N GLY A 399 2.60 15.82 13.67
CA GLY A 399 3.06 17.20 13.95
C GLY A 399 2.64 17.73 15.31
N LEU A 400 2.07 16.89 16.19
CA LEU A 400 1.51 17.29 17.50
C LEU A 400 0.59 18.51 17.39
N GLY A 401 -0.25 18.53 16.33
CA GLY A 401 -1.19 19.60 16.02
C GLY A 401 -0.70 20.62 14.98
N ASN A 402 0.57 20.62 14.63
CA ASN A 402 1.04 21.35 13.46
C ASN A 402 0.84 20.53 12.19
N SER A 403 -0.38 20.52 11.67
CA SER A 403 -0.78 19.73 10.50
C SER A 403 -0.36 20.35 9.16
N SER A 404 0.17 21.58 9.16
CA SER A 404 0.48 22.28 7.90
C SER A 404 1.50 21.58 7.00
N TYR A 405 2.34 20.70 7.55
CA TYR A 405 3.31 19.94 6.77
C TYR A 405 2.67 18.80 5.98
N LEU A 406 1.48 18.31 6.36
CA LEU A 406 0.81 17.17 5.75
C LEU A 406 0.43 17.40 4.29
N THR A 407 0.18 18.66 3.92
CA THR A 407 -0.11 19.07 2.53
C THR A 407 1.08 19.68 1.81
N LYS A 408 2.28 19.57 2.38
CA LYS A 408 3.52 19.90 1.70
C LYS A 408 4.10 18.66 1.05
N GLY A 409 4.44 18.76 -0.22
CA GLY A 409 5.05 17.72 -1.02
C GLY A 409 6.49 18.05 -1.38
N PHE A 410 7.31 17.01 -1.52
CA PHE A 410 8.65 17.12 -2.08
C PHE A 410 8.77 16.26 -3.32
N PHE A 411 9.23 16.85 -4.43
CA PHE A 411 9.51 16.14 -5.67
C PHE A 411 10.99 16.31 -6.03
N GLY A 412 11.77 15.25 -5.85
CA GLY A 412 13.18 15.22 -6.18
C GLY A 412 13.46 14.39 -7.44
N ARG A 413 14.23 14.94 -8.39
CA ARG A 413 14.59 14.26 -9.63
C ARG A 413 16.08 14.21 -9.83
N HIS A 414 16.60 13.08 -10.29
CA HIS A 414 17.96 13.00 -10.82
C HIS A 414 18.05 13.74 -12.16
N LYS A 415 19.24 14.24 -12.48
CA LYS A 415 19.51 14.93 -13.74
C LYS A 415 19.02 14.18 -14.97
N ASP A 416 19.26 12.88 -15.04
CA ASP A 416 18.85 12.04 -16.16
C ASP A 416 17.35 11.97 -16.33
N SER A 417 16.62 12.17 -15.22
CA SER A 417 15.17 12.28 -15.20
C SER A 417 14.66 13.63 -15.70
N VAL A 418 15.50 14.68 -15.68
CA VAL A 418 15.13 16.05 -16.07
C VAL A 418 15.23 16.24 -17.61
N GLY A 419 16.11 15.49 -18.27
CA GLY A 419 16.42 15.62 -19.70
C GLY A 419 15.29 15.25 -20.65
N GLY A 420 14.25 14.58 -20.18
CA GLY A 420 13.11 14.19 -20.99
C GLY A 420 11.82 14.77 -20.42
N ASN A 421 11.13 15.63 -21.16
CA ASN A 421 9.80 16.12 -20.82
C ASN A 421 8.74 15.00 -20.64
N LEU A 422 9.08 13.77 -21.01
CA LEU A 422 8.30 12.54 -20.79
C LEU A 422 7.84 12.37 -19.35
N TYR A 423 8.69 12.75 -18.40
CA TYR A 423 8.50 12.42 -17.00
C TYR A 423 8.05 13.62 -16.17
N SER A 424 8.11 14.84 -16.75
CA SER A 424 7.74 16.06 -16.03
C SER A 424 6.29 16.08 -15.59
N ASN A 425 5.42 15.33 -16.29
CA ASN A 425 3.99 15.22 -15.97
C ASN A 425 3.62 13.91 -15.26
N ASN A 426 4.54 12.94 -15.18
CA ASN A 426 4.31 11.66 -14.52
C ASN A 426 5.01 11.64 -13.18
N ASN A 427 4.35 12.13 -12.15
CA ASN A 427 4.84 12.07 -10.78
C ASN A 427 3.68 11.86 -9.82
N LEU A 428 4.03 11.54 -8.58
CA LEU A 428 3.11 11.28 -7.48
C LEU A 428 2.01 12.37 -7.30
N PHE A 429 2.34 13.62 -7.58
CA PHE A 429 1.47 14.76 -7.30
C PHE A 429 0.63 15.22 -8.51
N SER A 430 0.75 14.55 -9.67
CA SER A 430 0.10 15.01 -10.92
C SER A 430 -1.41 15.24 -10.78
N ASP A 431 -2.08 14.41 -9.97
CA ASP A 431 -3.51 14.49 -9.72
C ASP A 431 -3.86 15.00 -8.30
N MET A 432 -2.86 15.52 -7.54
CA MET A 432 -3.03 15.99 -6.16
C MET A 432 -2.92 17.52 -6.05
N SER A 433 -3.93 18.24 -6.48
CA SER A 433 -3.94 19.72 -6.55
C SER A 433 -3.85 20.45 -5.19
N ARG A 434 -4.01 19.75 -4.06
CA ARG A 434 -4.00 20.33 -2.72
C ARG A 434 -2.59 20.41 -2.10
N PHE A 435 -1.59 19.82 -2.76
CA PHE A 435 -0.21 19.83 -2.25
C PHE A 435 0.55 21.08 -2.69
N ASP A 436 1.24 21.69 -1.73
CA ASP A 436 2.28 22.72 -1.97
C ASP A 436 3.61 21.97 -2.19
N ILE A 437 4.06 21.94 -3.44
CA ILE A 437 5.16 21.07 -3.87
C ILE A 437 6.46 21.87 -3.99
N THR A 438 7.47 21.45 -3.26
CA THR A 438 8.85 21.85 -3.49
C THR A 438 9.53 20.87 -4.41
N GLN A 439 9.98 21.33 -5.58
CA GLN A 439 10.71 20.52 -6.55
C GLN A 439 12.19 20.86 -6.54
N ILE A 440 13.04 19.83 -6.52
CA ILE A 440 14.50 19.97 -6.67
C ILE A 440 14.98 18.99 -7.72
N ASP A 441 15.58 19.56 -8.78
CA ASP A 441 16.15 18.79 -9.89
C ASP A 441 17.66 18.68 -9.75
N GLY A 442 18.21 17.50 -9.99
CA GLY A 442 19.66 17.26 -10.04
C GLY A 442 20.30 17.96 -11.22
N THR A 443 21.50 18.48 -11.03
CA THR A 443 22.32 19.10 -12.07
C THR A 443 23.67 18.42 -12.18
N THR A 444 24.35 18.56 -13.35
CA THR A 444 25.73 18.13 -13.51
C THR A 444 26.64 19.24 -13.06
N GLY A 445 27.56 18.97 -12.15
CA GLY A 445 28.60 19.91 -11.74
C GLY A 445 29.98 19.45 -12.21
N GLU A 446 30.83 20.43 -12.58
CA GLU A 446 32.21 20.15 -12.93
C GLU A 446 33.11 19.84 -11.73
N LYS A 447 32.69 20.26 -10.52
CA LYS A 447 33.39 20.01 -9.24
C LYS A 447 32.40 19.67 -8.15
N LEU A 448 32.71 18.64 -7.36
CA LEU A 448 31.89 18.14 -6.26
C LEU A 448 31.48 19.22 -5.22
N ALA A 449 32.36 20.18 -4.97
CA ALA A 449 32.09 21.26 -4.00
C ALA A 449 31.03 22.28 -4.46
N ASN A 450 30.70 22.29 -5.77
CA ASN A 450 29.81 23.28 -6.40
C ASN A 450 28.57 22.64 -7.03
N VAL A 451 28.29 21.37 -6.73
CA VAL A 451 27.09 20.69 -7.27
C VAL A 451 25.89 21.02 -6.40
N SER A 452 24.87 21.52 -7.03
CA SER A 452 23.53 21.69 -6.45
C SER A 452 22.59 20.69 -7.11
N PRO A 453 21.64 20.10 -6.37
CA PRO A 453 21.41 20.28 -4.93
C PRO A 453 22.43 19.51 -4.09
N THR A 454 22.71 19.98 -2.88
CA THR A 454 23.43 19.22 -1.87
C THR A 454 22.48 18.31 -1.10
N SER A 455 23.01 17.27 -0.47
CA SER A 455 22.22 16.40 0.39
C SER A 455 21.54 17.20 1.52
N LYS A 456 22.20 18.22 2.04
CA LYS A 456 21.64 19.08 3.09
C LYS A 456 20.43 19.88 2.60
N GLU A 457 20.48 20.47 1.41
CA GLU A 457 19.37 21.22 0.83
C GLU A 457 18.13 20.34 0.66
N VAL A 458 18.30 19.11 0.18
CA VAL A 458 17.20 18.17 0.03
C VAL A 458 16.65 17.75 1.39
N LEU A 459 17.51 17.40 2.34
CA LEU A 459 17.07 16.98 3.68
C LEU A 459 16.37 18.13 4.42
N ASP A 460 16.83 19.36 4.28
CA ASP A 460 16.15 20.53 4.86
C ASP A 460 14.72 20.71 4.29
N CYS A 461 14.50 20.41 3.01
CA CYS A 461 13.16 20.37 2.42
C CYS A 461 12.34 19.21 2.97
N LEU A 462 12.94 18.01 3.09
CA LEU A 462 12.25 16.79 3.55
C LEU A 462 11.84 16.83 5.03
N LYS A 463 12.46 17.67 5.87
CA LYS A 463 12.12 17.80 7.29
C LYS A 463 10.67 18.19 7.56
N ASN A 464 10.02 18.85 6.61
CA ASN A 464 8.70 19.49 6.79
C ASN A 464 7.72 19.14 5.69
N VAL A 465 7.73 17.89 5.18
CA VAL A 465 6.80 17.43 4.16
C VAL A 465 6.03 16.21 4.66
N GLY A 466 4.76 16.11 4.30
CA GLY A 466 3.93 14.95 4.60
C GLY A 466 4.17 13.82 3.62
N LEU A 467 4.51 14.16 2.36
CA LEU A 467 4.69 13.20 1.28
C LEU A 467 5.86 13.61 0.39
N ALA A 468 6.71 12.66 0.05
CA ALA A 468 7.85 12.90 -0.83
C ALA A 468 7.95 11.84 -1.92
N THR A 469 8.37 12.26 -3.12
CA THR A 469 8.82 11.35 -4.16
C THR A 469 10.25 11.61 -4.56
N LEU A 470 11.02 10.52 -4.73
CA LEU A 470 12.45 10.52 -4.93
C LEU A 470 12.80 9.74 -6.19
N GLN A 471 12.83 10.46 -7.32
CA GLN A 471 13.17 9.91 -8.63
C GLN A 471 14.70 10.02 -8.85
N TYR A 472 15.47 9.28 -8.08
CA TYR A 472 16.94 9.28 -8.08
C TYR A 472 17.49 7.91 -8.46
N HIS A 473 18.77 7.85 -8.79
CA HIS A 473 19.51 6.60 -8.75
C HIS A 473 19.74 6.19 -7.30
N GLY A 474 19.89 4.90 -7.03
CA GLY A 474 20.11 4.47 -5.66
C GLY A 474 20.63 3.07 -5.52
N GLY A 475 20.90 2.76 -4.28
CA GLY A 475 21.25 1.45 -3.76
C GLY A 475 20.76 1.33 -2.32
N PRO A 476 20.94 0.18 -1.68
CA PRO A 476 20.32 -0.12 -0.40
C PRO A 476 20.57 0.91 0.71
N ILE A 477 21.71 1.60 0.63
CA ILE A 477 22.22 2.48 1.69
C ILE A 477 22.26 3.95 1.31
N CYS A 478 21.97 4.29 0.06
CA CYS A 478 22.07 5.67 -0.40
C CYS A 478 21.19 5.95 -1.61
N LEU A 479 20.88 7.22 -1.79
CA LEU A 479 20.29 7.79 -2.99
C LEU A 479 21.28 8.77 -3.63
N ASN A 480 21.39 8.69 -4.95
CA ASN A 480 22.28 9.54 -5.74
C ASN A 480 21.51 10.70 -6.36
N LEU A 481 21.90 11.93 -5.99
CA LEU A 481 21.27 13.18 -6.44
C LEU A 481 21.73 13.64 -7.79
N ALA A 482 23.03 13.56 -8.04
CA ALA A 482 23.67 14.12 -9.21
C ALA A 482 24.94 13.35 -9.54
N GLU A 483 25.23 13.24 -10.84
CA GLU A 483 26.50 12.69 -11.30
C GLU A 483 27.64 13.66 -11.06
N ALA A 484 28.72 13.13 -10.46
CA ALA A 484 30.00 13.79 -10.55
C ALA A 484 30.67 13.36 -11.87
N GLN A 485 30.95 14.31 -12.76
CA GLN A 485 31.76 14.00 -13.95
C GLN A 485 33.13 13.47 -13.53
N ASN A 486 33.49 12.28 -14.02
CA ASN A 486 34.82 11.71 -14.09
C ASN A 486 35.47 11.08 -12.85
N ASP A 487 34.87 10.96 -11.71
CA ASP A 487 35.47 10.35 -10.52
C ASP A 487 34.52 9.41 -9.74
N TRP A 488 34.45 8.15 -10.15
CA TRP A 488 34.03 7.06 -9.28
C TRP A 488 35.12 6.89 -8.18
N PRO A 489 34.79 7.02 -6.90
CA PRO A 489 33.54 6.88 -6.12
C PRO A 489 32.97 8.18 -5.52
N LYS A 490 33.09 9.31 -6.19
CA LYS A 490 32.68 10.59 -5.63
C LYS A 490 31.24 10.97 -6.05
N TYR A 491 30.27 10.18 -5.63
CA TYR A 491 28.86 10.50 -5.84
C TYR A 491 28.33 11.48 -4.80
N HIS A 492 27.46 12.37 -5.21
CA HIS A 492 26.62 13.13 -4.29
C HIS A 492 25.48 12.23 -3.80
N PHE A 493 25.67 11.59 -2.67
CA PHE A 493 24.64 10.83 -2.02
C PHE A 493 23.81 11.75 -1.16
N ILE A 494 22.49 11.68 -1.32
CA ILE A 494 21.59 12.46 -0.48
C ILE A 494 21.41 11.83 0.89
N LEU A 495 20.89 10.63 0.84
CA LEU A 495 20.39 9.94 2.00
C LEU A 495 21.28 8.71 2.19
N ALA A 496 22.36 8.85 2.91
CA ALA A 496 23.18 7.74 3.33
C ALA A 496 22.73 7.27 4.72
N LEU A 497 22.90 5.99 5.00
CA LEU A 497 22.75 5.51 6.37
C LEU A 497 23.81 6.17 7.25
N THR A 498 23.38 6.61 8.42
CA THR A 498 24.29 7.28 9.36
C THR A 498 25.50 6.42 9.70
N ASP A 499 25.30 5.13 9.98
CA ASP A 499 26.38 4.20 10.32
C ASP A 499 27.36 4.02 9.16
N TYR A 500 26.86 3.90 7.93
CA TYR A 500 27.71 3.81 6.75
C TYR A 500 28.54 5.06 6.53
N ARG A 501 27.96 6.22 6.70
CA ARG A 501 28.64 7.51 6.61
C ARG A 501 29.79 7.60 7.62
N HIS A 502 29.56 7.21 8.86
CA HIS A 502 30.55 7.25 9.92
C HIS A 502 31.68 6.24 9.69
N ALA A 503 31.37 5.06 9.16
CA ALA A 503 32.35 4.01 8.89
C ALA A 503 33.27 4.33 7.69
N HIS A 504 32.80 5.16 6.77
CA HIS A 504 33.49 5.43 5.50
C HIS A 504 33.75 6.93 5.25
N LYS A 505 34.04 7.70 6.30
CA LYS A 505 34.33 9.16 6.22
C LYS A 505 35.38 9.53 5.18
N ASP A 506 36.37 8.68 5.02
CA ASP A 506 37.47 8.83 4.07
C ASP A 506 37.09 8.64 2.60
N LYS A 507 35.99 7.94 2.34
CA LYS A 507 35.46 7.69 0.99
C LYS A 507 34.51 8.77 0.50
N PHE A 508 33.98 9.57 1.42
CA PHE A 508 33.02 10.59 1.12
C PHE A 508 33.60 11.96 1.43
N LEU A 509 33.33 12.93 0.58
CA LEU A 509 33.84 14.30 0.76
C LEU A 509 33.05 15.05 1.83
N GLY A 510 33.56 15.05 3.06
CA GLY A 510 33.12 15.95 4.14
C GLY A 510 31.60 16.11 4.28
N ASP A 511 31.17 17.36 4.36
CA ASP A 511 29.77 17.73 4.59
C ASP A 511 28.83 17.53 3.39
N ALA A 512 29.32 17.00 2.27
CA ALA A 512 28.50 16.75 1.08
C ALA A 512 27.50 15.60 1.28
N ILE A 513 27.68 14.76 2.32
CA ILE A 513 26.84 13.61 2.61
C ILE A 513 26.23 13.74 4.01
N ASN A 514 24.93 13.84 4.03
CA ASN A 514 24.15 13.84 5.24
C ASN A 514 23.33 12.53 5.32
N GLY A 515 23.20 11.99 6.51
CA GLY A 515 22.39 10.79 6.76
C GLY A 515 20.93 11.12 6.97
N MET A 516 20.09 10.08 6.97
CA MET A 516 18.66 10.18 7.27
C MET A 516 18.36 10.78 8.65
N ASP A 517 19.28 10.66 9.61
CA ASP A 517 19.19 11.28 10.93
C ASP A 517 19.02 12.81 10.89
N TYR A 518 19.47 13.45 9.80
CA TYR A 518 19.24 14.88 9.57
C TYR A 518 17.77 15.27 9.36
N LEU A 519 16.89 14.31 9.11
CA LEU A 519 15.46 14.58 8.99
C LEU A 519 14.87 15.10 10.31
N GLU A 520 15.35 14.60 11.46
CA GLU A 520 14.93 15.06 12.80
C GLU A 520 13.40 15.25 12.92
N ASN A 521 12.62 14.50 12.13
CA ASN A 521 11.19 14.69 11.96
C ASN A 521 10.36 13.74 12.83
N ARG A 522 10.86 13.34 14.00
CA ARG A 522 10.21 12.40 14.92
C ARG A 522 8.71 12.65 15.11
N PHE A 523 8.33 13.92 15.31
CA PHE A 523 6.93 14.27 15.59
C PHE A 523 6.15 14.65 14.33
N SER A 524 6.81 14.73 13.20
CA SER A 524 6.21 15.03 11.90
C SER A 524 6.55 13.93 10.90
N PRO A 525 6.16 12.67 11.19
CA PRO A 525 6.50 11.53 10.33
C PRO A 525 5.94 11.74 8.93
N SER A 526 6.73 11.39 7.91
CA SER A 526 6.39 11.55 6.50
C SER A 526 6.26 10.21 5.80
N ILE A 527 5.76 10.22 4.56
CA ILE A 527 5.71 9.06 3.68
C ILE A 527 6.59 9.34 2.48
N MET A 528 7.37 8.34 2.07
CA MET A 528 8.26 8.45 0.93
C MET A 528 7.94 7.39 -0.13
N TYR A 529 8.03 7.81 -1.39
CA TYR A 529 7.97 6.97 -2.56
C TYR A 529 9.27 7.13 -3.36
N SER A 530 9.86 6.04 -3.85
CA SER A 530 11.10 6.15 -4.63
C SER A 530 11.09 5.18 -5.81
N LEU A 531 11.58 5.67 -6.96
CA LEU A 531 11.82 4.86 -8.14
C LEU A 531 13.23 4.26 -8.18
N ALA A 532 14.08 4.61 -7.22
CA ALA A 532 15.48 4.22 -7.19
C ALA A 532 15.66 2.69 -7.22
N CYS A 533 16.69 2.25 -7.96
CA CYS A 533 17.05 0.84 -8.05
C CYS A 533 17.51 0.29 -6.71
N THR A 534 17.17 -0.96 -6.42
CA THR A 534 17.71 -1.78 -5.31
C THR A 534 17.74 -1.08 -3.95
N LEU A 535 16.75 -0.21 -3.70
CA LEU A 535 16.73 0.59 -2.48
C LEU A 535 16.26 -0.20 -1.25
N ALA A 536 15.38 -1.19 -1.47
CA ALA A 536 14.76 -1.99 -0.41
C ALA A 536 14.97 -3.50 -0.56
N PRO A 537 16.20 -4.01 -0.82
CA PRO A 537 16.43 -5.45 -0.82
C PRO A 537 16.27 -5.98 0.61
N PHE A 538 15.37 -6.92 0.81
CA PHE A 538 15.12 -7.52 2.12
C PHE A 538 15.66 -8.96 2.23
N ASP A 539 16.43 -9.40 1.23
CA ASP A 539 17.13 -10.68 1.18
C ASP A 539 18.65 -10.53 1.43
N GLU A 540 19.35 -11.64 1.53
CA GLU A 540 20.78 -11.70 1.82
C GLU A 540 21.68 -11.14 0.71
N LYS A 541 21.15 -10.84 -0.47
CA LYS A 541 21.93 -10.21 -1.56
C LYS A 541 22.47 -8.83 -1.13
N PHE A 542 21.75 -8.15 -0.25
CA PHE A 542 22.22 -6.91 0.35
C PHE A 542 23.66 -7.00 0.89
N LEU A 543 23.98 -8.12 1.56
CA LEU A 543 25.31 -8.33 2.13
C LEU A 543 26.38 -8.67 1.08
N SER A 544 26.00 -9.41 0.04
CA SER A 544 26.94 -9.86 -0.99
C SER A 544 27.38 -8.75 -1.95
N GLU A 545 26.49 -7.81 -2.25
CA GLU A 545 26.77 -6.66 -3.13
C GLU A 545 27.58 -5.55 -2.43
N TYR A 546 27.51 -5.49 -1.12
CA TYR A 546 28.20 -4.50 -0.32
C TYR A 546 29.07 -5.14 0.78
N PRO A 547 30.10 -5.92 0.40
CA PRO A 547 30.94 -6.64 1.36
C PRO A 547 31.67 -5.70 2.34
N GLY A 548 31.85 -4.42 2.01
CA GLY A 548 32.38 -3.40 2.94
C GLY A 548 31.40 -3.05 4.07
N LEU A 549 30.13 -3.45 3.98
CA LEU A 549 29.16 -3.39 5.06
C LEU A 549 29.24 -4.60 5.99
N ALA A 550 30.00 -5.63 5.63
CA ALA A 550 30.14 -6.85 6.42
C ALA A 550 30.61 -6.59 7.85
N ASP A 551 31.44 -5.61 8.06
CA ASP A 551 31.94 -5.20 9.40
C ASP A 551 30.91 -4.39 10.21
N ILE A 552 29.83 -3.88 9.53
CA ILE A 552 28.75 -3.10 10.15
C ILE A 552 27.48 -3.95 10.26
N GLN A 553 27.52 -5.19 9.84
CA GLN A 553 26.44 -6.11 9.51
C GLN A 553 25.42 -6.39 10.59
N THR A 554 25.73 -6.18 11.85
CA THR A 554 24.78 -6.53 12.93
C THR A 554 23.69 -5.50 13.15
N LYS A 555 23.76 -4.32 12.51
CA LYS A 555 22.80 -3.22 12.70
C LYS A 555 22.42 -2.45 11.44
N SER A 556 22.96 -2.78 10.27
CA SER A 556 22.72 -2.01 9.05
C SER A 556 21.39 -2.36 8.41
N HIS A 557 20.55 -1.36 8.26
CA HIS A 557 19.31 -1.40 7.51
C HIS A 557 19.48 -0.83 6.11
N THR A 558 18.58 -1.18 5.21
CA THR A 558 18.35 -0.40 3.99
C THR A 558 17.79 0.99 4.33
N LEU A 559 17.90 1.95 3.41
CA LEU A 559 17.30 3.29 3.63
C LEU A 559 15.82 3.22 4.01
N PRO A 560 14.94 2.49 3.28
CA PRO A 560 13.55 2.31 3.71
C PRO A 560 13.41 1.63 5.07
N GLY A 561 14.29 0.67 5.36
CA GLY A 561 14.30 0.00 6.66
C GLY A 561 14.56 0.98 7.80
N ILE A 562 15.70 1.72 7.78
CA ILE A 562 16.01 2.67 8.86
C ILE A 562 14.97 3.79 8.96
N PHE A 563 14.40 4.24 7.84
CA PHE A 563 13.34 5.24 7.82
C PHE A 563 12.12 4.80 8.63
N THR A 564 11.75 3.53 8.54
CA THR A 564 10.57 3.00 9.23
C THR A 564 10.83 2.67 10.70
N VAL A 565 12.05 2.21 11.07
CA VAL A 565 12.34 1.70 12.42
C VAL A 565 13.11 2.67 13.33
N ALA A 566 13.72 3.74 12.79
CA ALA A 566 14.44 4.70 13.63
C ALA A 566 13.52 5.45 14.59
N LYS A 567 14.02 5.80 15.77
CA LYS A 567 13.25 6.47 16.82
C LYS A 567 12.98 7.94 16.53
N ASP A 568 13.98 8.66 16.04
CA ASP A 568 13.99 10.13 16.04
C ASP A 568 13.72 10.76 14.68
N PHE A 569 13.54 9.94 13.64
CA PHE A 569 13.25 10.39 12.28
C PHE A 569 12.48 9.35 11.47
N GLY A 570 11.98 9.76 10.28
CA GLY A 570 11.37 8.90 9.30
C GLY A 570 9.85 8.93 9.29
N GLY A 571 9.23 7.80 8.99
CA GLY A 571 7.78 7.69 8.89
C GLY A 571 7.30 6.23 8.84
N PRO A 572 5.97 6.03 8.75
CA PRO A 572 5.39 4.69 8.84
C PRO A 572 5.49 3.89 7.54
N VAL A 573 5.81 4.54 6.41
CA VAL A 573 5.86 3.89 5.08
C VAL A 573 6.94 4.52 4.21
N PHE A 574 7.67 3.64 3.52
CA PHE A 574 8.55 3.99 2.43
C PHE A 574 8.33 2.96 1.29
N LEU A 575 7.83 3.41 0.14
CA LEU A 575 7.66 2.56 -1.04
C LEU A 575 8.92 2.61 -1.89
N ALA A 576 9.47 1.44 -2.26
CA ALA A 576 10.73 1.36 -2.98
C ALA A 576 10.93 0.03 -3.70
N ASN A 577 11.88 0.00 -4.66
CA ASN A 577 12.23 -1.20 -5.41
C ASN A 577 13.21 -2.09 -4.64
N THR A 578 12.98 -3.39 -4.70
CA THR A 578 13.89 -4.42 -4.13
C THR A 578 15.06 -4.75 -5.05
N ARG A 579 14.94 -4.44 -6.34
CA ARG A 579 15.94 -4.57 -7.42
C ARG A 579 15.84 -3.38 -8.36
N GLU A 580 16.34 -3.53 -9.58
CA GLU A 580 16.37 -2.47 -10.58
C GLU A 580 14.97 -1.88 -10.81
N GLY A 581 14.89 -0.55 -10.78
CA GLY A 581 13.72 0.21 -11.20
C GLY A 581 13.90 0.68 -12.65
N TYR A 582 12.81 0.65 -13.44
CA TYR A 582 12.81 1.18 -14.78
C TYR A 582 12.08 2.51 -14.79
N PHE A 583 12.81 3.57 -15.12
CA PHE A 583 12.37 4.94 -14.87
C PHE A 583 10.95 5.22 -15.44
N THR A 584 10.74 4.95 -16.72
CA THR A 584 9.45 5.23 -17.40
C THR A 584 8.29 4.47 -16.80
N SER A 585 8.45 3.15 -16.64
CA SER A 585 7.40 2.28 -16.11
C SER A 585 7.12 2.57 -14.63
N SER A 586 8.18 2.86 -13.86
CA SER A 586 8.06 3.21 -12.45
C SER A 586 7.39 4.58 -12.27
N ALA A 587 7.70 5.58 -13.11
CA ALA A 587 7.05 6.90 -13.03
C ALA A 587 5.55 6.84 -13.42
N ALA A 588 5.18 5.96 -14.37
CA ALA A 588 3.79 5.72 -14.70
C ALA A 588 3.03 5.09 -13.51
N MET A 589 3.63 4.07 -12.87
CA MET A 589 3.04 3.42 -11.69
C MET A 589 2.96 4.38 -10.50
N GLU A 590 3.96 5.23 -10.29
CA GLU A 590 3.97 6.28 -9.26
C GLU A 590 2.82 7.28 -9.44
N ARG A 591 2.61 7.75 -10.68
CA ARG A 591 1.50 8.65 -10.99
C ARG A 591 0.16 8.00 -10.68
N ASP A 592 -0.03 6.74 -11.09
CA ASP A 592 -1.27 6.01 -10.84
C ASP A 592 -1.47 5.79 -9.33
N PHE A 593 -0.40 5.49 -8.57
CA PHE A 593 -0.44 5.45 -7.10
C PHE A 593 -0.91 6.80 -6.52
N GLY A 594 -0.34 7.92 -6.98
CA GLY A 594 -0.73 9.26 -6.55
C GLY A 594 -2.21 9.57 -6.84
N LYS A 595 -2.70 9.18 -8.03
CA LYS A 595 -4.10 9.30 -8.39
C LYS A 595 -5.00 8.59 -7.37
N TYR A 596 -4.67 7.34 -7.00
CA TYR A 596 -5.50 6.56 -6.07
C TYR A 596 -5.41 7.06 -4.63
N ILE A 597 -4.26 7.53 -4.18
CA ILE A 597 -4.16 8.25 -2.90
C ILE A 597 -5.06 9.50 -2.92
N GLY A 598 -5.09 10.24 -4.02
CA GLY A 598 -5.93 11.42 -4.19
C GLY A 598 -7.43 11.13 -4.10
N THR A 599 -7.87 9.91 -4.39
CA THR A 599 -9.27 9.46 -4.24
C THR A 599 -9.60 8.88 -2.86
N GLY A 600 -8.61 8.75 -1.96
CA GLY A 600 -8.81 8.30 -0.58
C GLY A 600 -8.43 6.84 -0.31
N CYS A 601 -7.86 6.13 -1.30
CA CYS A 601 -7.29 4.80 -1.07
C CYS A 601 -6.14 4.88 -0.05
N ASN A 602 -5.96 3.83 0.73
CA ASN A 602 -4.77 3.70 1.54
C ASN A 602 -3.56 3.21 0.72
N VAL A 603 -2.40 3.18 1.34
CA VAL A 603 -1.15 2.83 0.67
C VAL A 603 -1.21 1.47 -0.02
N GLY A 604 -1.73 0.44 0.65
CA GLY A 604 -1.77 -0.91 0.10
C GLY A 604 -2.75 -1.07 -1.05
N GLU A 605 -3.89 -0.41 -0.97
CA GLU A 605 -4.88 -0.39 -2.03
C GLU A 605 -4.36 0.36 -3.27
N ALA A 606 -3.78 1.55 -3.06
CA ALA A 606 -3.20 2.34 -4.14
C ALA A 606 -2.04 1.61 -4.82
N GLU A 607 -1.19 0.93 -4.06
CA GLU A 607 -0.10 0.12 -4.59
C GLU A 607 -0.62 -1.05 -5.44
N ASN A 608 -1.61 -1.79 -4.94
CA ASN A 608 -2.22 -2.89 -5.69
C ASN A 608 -2.85 -2.41 -7.00
N LEU A 609 -3.60 -1.30 -6.96
CA LEU A 609 -4.22 -0.72 -8.15
C LEU A 609 -3.19 -0.24 -9.17
N SER A 610 -2.14 0.45 -8.72
CA SER A 610 -1.09 0.91 -9.61
C SER A 610 -0.33 -0.26 -10.26
N LYS A 611 -0.13 -1.36 -9.54
CA LYS A 611 0.44 -2.61 -10.07
C LYS A 611 -0.48 -3.28 -11.08
N ILE A 612 -1.79 -3.36 -10.82
CA ILE A 612 -2.76 -3.90 -11.76
C ILE A 612 -2.68 -3.14 -13.09
N LEU A 613 -2.59 -1.81 -13.04
CA LEU A 613 -2.55 -0.97 -14.24
C LEU A 613 -1.18 -0.89 -14.91
N SER A 614 -0.11 -1.20 -14.20
CA SER A 614 1.25 -1.21 -14.76
C SER A 614 1.38 -2.26 -15.87
N HIS A 615 2.05 -1.91 -16.97
CA HIS A 615 2.33 -2.81 -18.09
C HIS A 615 3.66 -3.56 -17.95
N ASN A 616 4.46 -3.21 -16.96
CA ASN A 616 5.78 -3.78 -16.74
C ASN A 616 5.72 -4.81 -15.60
N SER A 617 5.83 -6.09 -15.96
CA SER A 617 5.80 -7.20 -15.01
C SER A 617 6.95 -7.15 -14.00
N HIS A 618 8.13 -6.69 -14.41
CA HIS A 618 9.28 -6.57 -13.52
C HIS A 618 9.02 -5.54 -12.41
N ILE A 619 8.54 -4.34 -12.76
CA ILE A 619 8.23 -3.29 -11.78
C ILE A 619 7.16 -3.74 -10.79
N LYS A 620 6.13 -4.45 -11.26
CA LYS A 620 5.11 -5.04 -10.36
C LYS A 620 5.74 -5.92 -9.28
N LEU A 621 6.75 -6.71 -9.64
CA LEU A 621 7.40 -7.67 -8.74
C LEU A 621 8.37 -7.01 -7.76
N VAL A 622 9.12 -6.00 -8.19
CA VAL A 622 10.20 -5.42 -7.38
C VAL A 622 9.75 -4.27 -6.50
N HIS A 623 8.70 -3.55 -6.86
CA HIS A 623 8.22 -2.45 -6.04
C HIS A 623 7.45 -2.98 -4.82
N SER A 624 7.76 -2.48 -3.63
CA SER A 624 7.29 -3.01 -2.36
C SER A 624 6.98 -1.90 -1.35
N ILE A 625 6.03 -2.17 -0.48
CA ILE A 625 5.69 -1.33 0.66
C ILE A 625 6.57 -1.73 1.84
N ILE A 626 7.51 -0.88 2.24
CA ILE A 626 8.23 -1.02 3.49
C ILE A 626 7.50 -0.20 4.54
N GLY A 627 6.77 -0.90 5.42
CA GLY A 627 5.90 -0.31 6.43
C GLY A 627 4.49 -0.86 6.40
N ASP A 628 3.56 -0.12 6.95
CA ASP A 628 2.17 -0.54 7.17
C ASP A 628 1.30 -0.29 5.92
N PRO A 629 0.73 -1.33 5.29
CA PRO A 629 -0.07 -1.19 4.07
C PRO A 629 -1.43 -0.51 4.30
N GLU A 630 -1.91 -0.44 5.54
CA GLU A 630 -3.23 0.12 5.86
C GLU A 630 -3.18 1.63 6.13
N ILE A 631 -2.01 2.26 6.07
CA ILE A 631 -1.86 3.70 6.27
C ILE A 631 -2.64 4.48 5.21
N ASN A 632 -3.42 5.45 5.69
CA ASN A 632 -4.05 6.46 4.86
C ASN A 632 -3.15 7.70 4.82
N ILE A 633 -2.76 8.13 3.64
CA ILE A 633 -1.95 9.35 3.46
C ILE A 633 -2.83 10.58 3.69
N TRP A 634 -2.37 11.48 4.54
CA TRP A 634 -3.05 12.76 4.73
C TRP A 634 -2.90 13.63 3.48
N THR A 635 -4.03 14.01 2.88
CA THR A 635 -4.09 14.91 1.72
C THR A 635 -4.70 16.26 2.06
N THR A 636 -4.99 16.51 3.33
CA THR A 636 -5.62 17.72 3.86
C THR A 636 -5.01 18.10 5.21
N ASN A 637 -5.30 19.30 5.66
CA ASN A 637 -4.95 19.76 7.00
C ASN A 637 -6.13 19.47 7.94
N PRO A 638 -6.07 18.42 8.78
CA PRO A 638 -7.18 18.05 9.62
C PRO A 638 -7.41 19.01 10.79
N LYS A 639 -8.67 19.06 11.26
CA LYS A 639 -9.10 19.84 12.42
C LYS A 639 -9.84 18.93 13.41
N PHE A 640 -9.88 19.30 14.68
CA PHE A 640 -10.71 18.59 15.64
C PHE A 640 -12.19 18.76 15.34
N ILE A 641 -12.95 17.68 15.54
CA ILE A 641 -14.41 17.72 15.45
C ILE A 641 -14.92 18.47 16.67
N ASP A 642 -15.87 19.38 16.46
CA ASP A 642 -16.69 19.96 17.51
C ASP A 642 -18.11 19.37 17.47
N SER A 643 -18.17 18.05 17.42
CA SER A 643 -19.43 17.32 17.38
C SER A 643 -19.96 17.01 18.78
N ASN A 644 -21.27 16.98 18.91
CA ASN A 644 -21.95 16.44 20.07
C ASN A 644 -22.25 14.95 19.86
N VAL A 645 -21.92 14.14 20.87
CA VAL A 645 -22.24 12.71 20.86
C VAL A 645 -23.33 12.47 21.90
N HIS A 646 -24.44 11.89 21.47
CA HIS A 646 -25.57 11.53 22.30
C HIS A 646 -25.81 10.04 22.24
N PHE A 647 -26.33 9.49 23.33
CA PHE A 647 -26.79 8.11 23.38
C PHE A 647 -28.29 8.11 23.71
N ASN A 648 -29.02 7.32 22.96
CA ASN A 648 -30.37 6.90 23.37
C ASN A 648 -30.37 5.38 23.58
N THR A 649 -31.51 4.78 23.79
CA THR A 649 -31.66 3.33 24.04
C THR A 649 -31.38 2.49 22.80
N GLU A 650 -31.36 3.08 21.62
CA GLU A 650 -31.27 2.39 20.33
C GLU A 650 -30.02 2.76 19.53
N ASP A 651 -29.55 4.02 19.69
CA ASP A 651 -28.48 4.54 18.80
C ASP A 651 -27.40 5.37 19.52
N ILE A 652 -26.24 5.42 18.92
CA ILE A 652 -25.22 6.45 19.15
C ILE A 652 -25.42 7.53 18.09
N LEU A 653 -25.65 8.75 18.53
CA LEU A 653 -25.94 9.89 17.65
C LEU A 653 -24.76 10.88 17.68
N PHE A 654 -24.27 11.23 16.51
CA PHE A 654 -23.27 12.27 16.32
C PHE A 654 -23.91 13.45 15.62
N ASP A 655 -23.81 14.63 16.22
CA ASP A 655 -24.30 15.88 15.64
C ASP A 655 -23.16 16.80 15.24
N ASN A 656 -23.39 17.68 14.26
CA ASN A 656 -22.44 18.69 13.77
C ASN A 656 -21.13 18.07 13.22
N LEU A 657 -21.24 16.95 12.51
CA LEU A 657 -20.09 16.39 11.80
C LEU A 657 -19.72 17.28 10.60
N PRO A 658 -18.49 17.81 10.53
CA PRO A 658 -18.08 18.73 9.47
C PRO A 658 -17.77 18.04 8.15
N MET A 659 -17.77 16.70 8.09
CA MET A 659 -17.40 15.91 6.94
C MET A 659 -18.63 15.27 6.29
N ARG A 660 -18.55 15.06 4.97
CA ARG A 660 -19.57 14.32 4.23
C ARG A 660 -19.44 12.82 4.40
N ASP A 661 -18.21 12.34 4.38
CA ASP A 661 -17.89 10.91 4.45
C ASP A 661 -17.14 10.62 5.75
N VAL A 662 -17.62 9.63 6.48
CA VAL A 662 -17.11 9.26 7.80
C VAL A 662 -16.84 7.76 7.84
N ASN A 663 -15.63 7.43 8.23
CA ASN A 663 -15.20 6.06 8.48
C ASN A 663 -15.36 5.77 9.97
N VAL A 664 -16.08 4.72 10.29
CA VAL A 664 -16.37 4.32 11.66
C VAL A 664 -15.84 2.92 11.91
N GLY A 665 -14.96 2.79 12.90
CA GLY A 665 -14.53 1.50 13.43
C GLY A 665 -15.16 1.25 14.78
N ILE A 666 -15.76 0.08 14.98
CA ILE A 666 -16.39 -0.31 16.24
C ILE A 666 -15.70 -1.55 16.78
N THR A 667 -15.33 -1.51 18.04
CA THR A 667 -14.76 -2.66 18.74
C THR A 667 -15.46 -2.87 20.07
N ALA A 668 -15.98 -4.06 20.27
CA ALA A 668 -16.67 -4.42 21.52
C ALA A 668 -16.39 -5.91 21.83
N GLY A 669 -15.48 -6.18 22.73
CA GLY A 669 -15.02 -7.53 23.00
C GLY A 669 -14.34 -8.17 21.77
N ASN A 670 -14.94 -9.23 21.23
CA ASN A 670 -14.52 -9.89 19.99
C ASN A 670 -15.25 -9.39 18.76
N TYR A 671 -16.17 -8.46 18.92
CA TYR A 671 -16.87 -7.83 17.80
C TYR A 671 -16.03 -6.69 17.25
N HIS A 672 -15.77 -6.73 15.94
CA HIS A 672 -15.04 -5.72 15.20
C HIS A 672 -15.79 -5.39 13.92
N GLN A 673 -16.02 -4.14 13.64
CA GLN A 673 -16.68 -3.69 12.44
C GLN A 673 -16.07 -2.39 11.95
N GLN A 674 -15.91 -2.29 10.64
CA GLN A 674 -15.62 -1.03 9.96
C GLN A 674 -16.75 -0.73 8.99
N LYS A 675 -17.16 0.52 8.95
CA LYS A 675 -18.19 0.98 8.03
C LYS A 675 -17.89 2.40 7.58
N LYS A 676 -18.05 2.63 6.29
CA LYS A 676 -18.07 3.97 5.72
C LYS A 676 -19.50 4.46 5.62
N TYR A 677 -19.73 5.67 6.08
CA TYR A 677 -20.97 6.38 5.92
C TYR A 677 -20.74 7.55 4.97
N THR A 678 -21.51 7.60 3.90
CA THR A 678 -21.41 8.65 2.87
C THR A 678 -22.57 9.63 3.02
N ASN A 679 -22.33 10.89 2.60
CA ASN A 679 -23.34 11.96 2.63
C ASN A 679 -23.97 12.17 4.02
N VAL A 680 -23.17 12.08 5.06
CA VAL A 680 -23.58 12.35 6.44
C VAL A 680 -23.93 13.85 6.57
N ALA A 681 -25.15 14.21 6.38
CA ALA A 681 -25.62 15.62 6.34
C ALA A 681 -25.51 16.34 7.71
N GLY A 682 -24.34 16.32 8.34
CA GLY A 682 -24.07 16.93 9.64
C GLY A 682 -24.40 16.04 10.84
N SER A 683 -25.06 14.90 10.65
CA SER A 683 -25.39 13.96 11.74
C SER A 683 -25.20 12.50 11.29
N LEU A 684 -24.86 11.63 12.23
CA LEU A 684 -24.72 10.20 12.03
C LEU A 684 -25.38 9.44 13.18
N SER A 685 -26.19 8.43 12.86
CA SER A 685 -26.74 7.46 13.81
C SER A 685 -26.13 6.09 13.61
N ILE A 686 -25.65 5.49 14.69
CA ILE A 686 -25.08 4.13 14.70
C ILE A 686 -25.94 3.26 15.61
N PRO A 687 -26.66 2.24 15.11
CA PRO A 687 -27.49 1.38 15.91
C PRO A 687 -26.70 0.62 16.98
N LEU A 688 -27.10 0.73 18.24
CA LEU A 688 -26.49 -0.02 19.36
C LEU A 688 -26.75 -1.52 19.25
N GLU A 689 -27.84 -1.94 18.65
CA GLU A 689 -28.14 -3.36 18.43
C GLU A 689 -27.03 -4.06 17.63
N SER A 690 -26.44 -3.36 16.66
CA SER A 690 -25.28 -3.86 15.91
C SER A 690 -24.05 -4.11 16.79
N ILE A 691 -23.93 -3.42 17.92
CA ILE A 691 -22.84 -3.53 18.89
C ILE A 691 -23.17 -4.53 20.00
N LEU A 692 -24.43 -4.51 20.48
CA LEU A 692 -24.86 -5.27 21.65
C LEU A 692 -25.38 -6.66 21.31
N GLY A 693 -25.88 -6.87 20.09
CA GLY A 693 -26.64 -8.07 19.70
C GLY A 693 -25.86 -9.38 19.65
N GLN A 694 -24.55 -9.34 19.90
CA GLN A 694 -23.69 -10.52 19.73
C GLN A 694 -22.96 -11.01 20.99
N ASN A 695 -22.99 -10.29 22.13
CA ASN A 695 -22.25 -10.75 23.31
C ASN A 695 -22.81 -10.21 24.63
N GLU A 696 -23.23 -11.09 25.51
CA GLU A 696 -23.76 -10.77 26.85
C GLU A 696 -22.74 -10.25 27.88
N ASN A 697 -21.42 -10.22 27.54
CA ASN A 697 -20.35 -9.89 28.49
C ASN A 697 -19.44 -8.74 28.01
N ILE A 698 -19.95 -7.81 27.21
CA ILE A 698 -19.16 -6.65 26.79
C ILE A 698 -19.19 -5.59 27.89
N GLY A 699 -18.03 -5.30 28.47
CA GLY A 699 -17.91 -4.23 29.48
C GLY A 699 -17.72 -2.84 28.88
N LEU A 700 -16.96 -2.73 27.78
CA LEU A 700 -16.57 -1.48 27.14
C LEU A 700 -16.55 -1.65 25.63
N ALA A 701 -17.16 -0.70 24.91
CA ALA A 701 -17.01 -0.58 23.47
C ALA A 701 -16.19 0.67 23.13
N SER A 702 -15.44 0.60 22.03
CA SER A 702 -14.79 1.77 21.44
C SER A 702 -15.37 2.06 20.05
N VAL A 703 -15.65 3.31 19.78
CA VAL A 703 -16.04 3.81 18.46
C VAL A 703 -14.95 4.75 17.98
N TYR A 704 -14.23 4.32 16.96
CA TYR A 704 -13.22 5.11 16.28
C TYR A 704 -13.87 5.80 15.07
N LEU A 705 -13.67 7.09 14.95
CA LEU A 705 -14.28 7.91 13.92
C LEU A 705 -13.20 8.72 13.20
N ARG A 706 -13.21 8.64 11.86
CA ARG A 706 -12.28 9.37 11.01
C ARG A 706 -12.99 9.93 9.78
N GLY A 707 -12.62 11.14 9.38
CA GLY A 707 -12.98 11.75 8.09
C GLY A 707 -11.76 12.39 7.46
N GLY A 708 -11.80 12.71 6.16
CA GLY A 708 -10.65 13.21 5.42
C GLY A 708 -10.05 14.54 5.95
N GLU A 709 -10.88 15.39 6.59
CA GLU A 709 -10.48 16.73 7.04
C GLU A 709 -10.50 16.91 8.56
N VAL A 710 -10.60 15.79 9.31
CA VAL A 710 -10.67 15.82 10.76
C VAL A 710 -9.71 14.86 11.41
N TRP A 711 -9.19 15.26 12.57
CA TRP A 711 -8.42 14.35 13.41
C TRP A 711 -9.29 13.18 13.85
N PRO A 712 -8.76 11.97 13.85
CA PRO A 712 -9.50 10.81 14.36
C PRO A 712 -9.88 11.00 15.82
N GLU A 713 -11.09 10.55 16.16
CA GLU A 713 -11.56 10.55 17.54
C GLU A 713 -12.02 9.16 17.97
N THR A 714 -11.75 8.81 19.20
CA THR A 714 -12.21 7.55 19.80
C THR A 714 -13.13 7.85 20.97
N PHE A 715 -14.33 7.27 20.93
CA PHE A 715 -15.32 7.35 21.99
C PHE A 715 -15.37 5.99 22.70
N LEU A 716 -15.20 6.00 24.02
CA LEU A 716 -15.28 4.81 24.85
C LEU A 716 -16.65 4.77 25.52
N LEU A 717 -17.38 3.68 25.29
CA LEU A 717 -18.75 3.48 25.74
C LEU A 717 -18.81 2.35 26.75
N PRO A 718 -19.07 2.62 28.04
CA PRO A 718 -19.37 1.56 28.99
C PRO A 718 -20.75 0.96 28.66
N ILE A 719 -20.76 -0.34 28.39
CA ILE A 719 -21.96 -1.11 28.05
C ILE A 719 -22.51 -1.81 29.31
N SER A 720 -21.65 -2.06 30.30
CA SER A 720 -22.05 -2.58 31.60
C SER A 720 -21.55 -1.69 32.75
N GLU A 721 -22.26 -1.72 33.91
CA GLU A 721 -21.84 -0.94 35.07
C GLU A 721 -20.48 -1.33 35.62
N VAL A 722 -20.10 -2.61 35.48
CA VAL A 722 -18.86 -3.14 35.99
C VAL A 722 -18.09 -3.84 34.90
N ILE A 723 -16.86 -3.37 34.65
CA ILE A 723 -15.95 -3.97 33.70
C ILE A 723 -15.00 -4.90 34.44
N ASN A 724 -15.04 -6.19 34.13
CA ASN A 724 -14.16 -7.21 34.68
C ASN A 724 -13.38 -7.93 33.58
N ASN A 725 -12.22 -8.46 33.93
CA ASN A 725 -11.39 -9.31 33.06
C ASN A 725 -11.04 -8.66 31.71
N THR A 726 -10.72 -7.37 31.73
CA THR A 726 -10.38 -6.57 30.55
C THR A 726 -8.95 -6.06 30.66
N ASP A 727 -8.15 -6.26 29.62
CA ASP A 727 -6.86 -5.61 29.42
C ASP A 727 -6.87 -4.85 28.09
N GLN A 728 -7.11 -3.54 28.15
CA GLN A 728 -7.24 -2.68 26.98
C GLN A 728 -6.35 -1.46 27.08
N SER A 729 -5.80 -1.06 25.93
CA SER A 729 -5.00 0.15 25.80
C SER A 729 -5.51 0.95 24.61
N TYR A 730 -5.81 2.22 24.84
CA TYR A 730 -6.33 3.15 23.84
C TYR A 730 -5.33 4.28 23.60
N HIS A 731 -5.14 4.62 22.34
CA HIS A 731 -4.38 5.79 21.90
C HIS A 731 -5.35 6.80 21.30
N VAL A 732 -5.24 8.06 21.70
CA VAL A 732 -6.18 9.11 21.30
C VAL A 732 -5.43 10.42 21.06
N ALA A 733 -5.92 11.26 20.14
CA ALA A 733 -5.38 12.60 19.97
C ALA A 733 -5.73 13.47 21.18
N ARG A 734 -6.99 13.48 21.59
CA ARG A 734 -7.49 14.04 22.84
C ARG A 734 -8.51 13.10 23.45
N PHE A 735 -8.68 13.14 24.76
CA PHE A 735 -9.68 12.32 25.44
C PHE A 735 -10.49 13.14 26.42
N GLN A 736 -11.81 13.03 26.31
CA GLN A 736 -12.76 13.59 27.25
C GLN A 736 -13.68 12.46 27.73
N MET A 737 -13.64 12.16 29.03
CA MET A 737 -14.47 11.12 29.62
C MET A 737 -15.60 11.75 30.43
N GLY A 738 -16.82 11.31 30.12
CA GLY A 738 -18.01 11.65 30.88
C GLY A 738 -18.36 13.13 30.86
N MET A 739 -18.91 13.65 29.82
CA MET A 739 -19.68 14.90 29.93
C MET A 739 -20.98 14.61 30.63
N LYS A 740 -21.20 15.28 31.77
CA LYS A 740 -22.41 15.13 32.58
C LYS A 740 -23.74 15.27 31.81
N GLU A 741 -23.69 16.03 30.71
CA GLU A 741 -24.84 16.26 29.85
C GLU A 741 -24.93 15.32 28.63
N ARG A 742 -23.84 14.70 28.24
CA ARG A 742 -23.80 13.84 27.05
C ARG A 742 -24.01 12.35 27.34
N PHE A 743 -23.83 11.93 28.58
CA PHE A 743 -23.96 10.54 29.02
C PHE A 743 -24.99 10.43 30.19
N SER A 744 -26.12 11.14 30.12
CA SER A 744 -27.12 11.17 31.21
C SER A 744 -27.64 9.79 31.60
N ASN A 745 -27.49 8.78 30.77
CA ASN A 745 -27.93 7.40 31.03
C ASN A 745 -26.75 6.42 31.20
N CYS A 746 -25.49 6.87 31.19
CA CYS A 746 -24.38 5.99 31.45
C CYS A 746 -24.09 5.91 32.94
N PRO A 747 -24.21 4.73 33.57
CA PRO A 747 -23.84 4.54 34.96
C PRO A 747 -22.33 4.78 35.16
N PHE A 748 -21.90 5.00 36.40
CA PHE A 748 -20.54 5.15 36.80
C PHE A 748 -19.69 3.97 36.25
N LEU A 749 -18.58 4.27 35.58
CA LEU A 749 -17.67 3.25 35.15
C LEU A 749 -17.00 2.62 36.39
N LYS A 750 -17.29 1.37 36.67
CA LYS A 750 -16.62 0.60 37.73
C LYS A 750 -15.63 -0.37 37.12
N LEU A 751 -14.35 -0.18 37.38
CA LEU A 751 -13.31 -1.12 37.03
C LEU A 751 -13.16 -2.16 38.12
N GLY A 752 -13.60 -3.38 37.83
CA GLY A 752 -13.59 -4.50 38.76
C GLY A 752 -12.32 -5.34 38.70
N SER A 753 -12.39 -6.54 39.21
CA SER A 753 -11.22 -7.47 39.35
C SER A 753 -10.65 -7.84 37.96
N ASN A 754 -9.31 -7.95 37.92
CA ASN A 754 -8.55 -8.29 36.70
C ASN A 754 -8.81 -7.36 35.50
N SER A 755 -9.17 -6.09 35.77
CA SER A 755 -9.41 -5.12 34.72
C SER A 755 -8.30 -4.08 34.68
N SER A 756 -7.68 -3.93 33.51
CA SER A 756 -6.66 -2.91 33.23
C SER A 756 -7.07 -2.09 32.03
N ILE A 757 -7.25 -0.79 32.24
CA ILE A 757 -7.48 0.15 31.14
C ILE A 757 -6.37 1.21 31.15
N SER A 758 -5.73 1.39 29.99
CA SER A 758 -4.73 2.42 29.75
C SER A 758 -5.22 3.37 28.64
N ILE A 759 -5.17 4.66 28.90
CA ILE A 759 -5.50 5.70 27.94
C ILE A 759 -4.30 6.63 27.76
N ASN A 760 -3.78 6.70 26.53
CA ASN A 760 -2.63 7.48 26.16
C ASN A 760 -3.06 8.59 25.19
N SER A 761 -2.95 9.86 25.61
CA SER A 761 -3.35 11.02 24.81
C SER A 761 -2.15 11.84 24.35
N PHE A 762 -2.16 12.25 23.10
CA PHE A 762 -1.17 13.18 22.54
C PHE A 762 -1.39 14.64 22.98
N THR A 763 -2.49 14.96 23.64
CA THR A 763 -2.72 16.31 24.17
C THR A 763 -3.13 16.29 25.64
N ASN A 764 -4.42 16.26 25.90
CA ASN A 764 -4.99 16.34 27.24
C ASN A 764 -5.94 15.18 27.49
N ILE A 765 -6.06 14.81 28.77
CA ILE A 765 -7.14 13.96 29.27
C ILE A 765 -7.98 14.80 30.24
N THR A 766 -9.28 14.85 30.00
CA THR A 766 -10.23 15.51 30.90
C THR A 766 -11.31 14.52 31.30
N SER A 767 -11.42 14.24 32.58
CA SER A 767 -12.45 13.36 33.14
C SER A 767 -13.45 14.21 33.91
N TYR A 768 -14.70 14.20 33.47
CA TYR A 768 -15.81 14.91 34.08
C TYR A 768 -16.78 13.98 34.83
N SER A 769 -16.50 12.68 34.87
CA SER A 769 -17.33 11.72 35.58
C SER A 769 -16.56 10.89 36.59
N SER A 770 -17.30 10.37 37.56
CA SER A 770 -16.73 9.50 38.59
C SER A 770 -16.40 8.12 38.00
N ILE A 771 -15.13 7.74 38.08
CA ILE A 771 -14.69 6.38 37.87
C ILE A 771 -14.46 5.75 39.22
N GLU A 772 -15.08 4.61 39.48
CA GLU A 772 -14.80 3.80 40.67
C GLU A 772 -13.87 2.65 40.31
N ILE A 773 -12.66 2.68 40.83
CA ILE A 773 -11.65 1.61 40.64
C ILE A 773 -11.74 0.68 41.82
N GLN A 774 -12.32 -0.50 41.62
CA GLN A 774 -12.52 -1.52 42.63
C GLN A 774 -11.26 -2.37 42.84
N LYS A 775 -11.31 -3.30 43.81
CA LYS A 775 -10.23 -4.23 44.12
C LYS A 775 -9.78 -4.99 42.85
N GLY A 776 -8.49 -4.89 42.54
CA GLY A 776 -7.89 -5.54 41.37
C GLY A 776 -8.11 -4.80 40.06
N GLY A 777 -8.82 -3.66 40.07
CA GLY A 777 -8.94 -2.77 38.91
C GLY A 777 -7.72 -1.85 38.80
N VAL A 778 -7.27 -1.58 37.57
CA VAL A 778 -6.17 -0.66 37.25
C VAL A 778 -6.62 0.31 36.19
N LEU A 779 -6.53 1.61 36.45
CA LEU A 779 -6.69 2.67 35.46
C LEU A 779 -5.37 3.45 35.33
N SER A 780 -4.84 3.55 34.10
CA SER A 780 -3.66 4.33 33.78
C SER A 780 -4.01 5.42 32.77
N LEU A 781 -3.77 6.67 33.14
CA LEU A 781 -3.98 7.82 32.26
C LEU A 781 -2.62 8.48 31.99
N GLU A 782 -2.22 8.58 30.73
CA GLU A 782 -1.02 9.27 30.29
C GLU A 782 -1.37 10.31 29.24
N ALA A 783 -0.91 11.57 29.43
CA ALA A 783 -1.15 12.66 28.49
C ALA A 783 0.14 13.48 28.32
N LEU A 784 0.43 13.95 27.09
CA LEU A 784 1.62 14.77 26.88
C LEU A 784 1.56 16.09 27.63
N ASN A 785 0.40 16.73 27.72
CA ASN A 785 0.27 18.04 28.31
C ASN A 785 -0.39 18.00 29.70
N LYS A 786 -1.68 17.66 29.76
CA LYS A 786 -2.46 17.83 30.98
C LYS A 786 -3.44 16.69 31.24
N ILE A 787 -3.58 16.31 32.50
CA ILE A 787 -4.66 15.47 32.99
C ILE A 787 -5.49 16.28 33.99
N VAL A 788 -6.79 16.25 33.84
CA VAL A 788 -7.77 16.78 34.79
C VAL A 788 -8.71 15.65 35.19
N THR A 789 -8.82 15.36 36.47
CA THR A 789 -9.79 14.41 37.03
C THR A 789 -10.69 15.12 38.03
N GLU A 790 -12.01 14.83 38.02
CA GLU A 790 -12.93 15.53 38.92
C GLU A 790 -13.45 14.70 40.10
N ALA A 791 -13.81 13.45 39.90
CA ALA A 791 -14.54 12.71 40.92
C ALA A 791 -14.23 11.20 40.94
N ASP A 792 -12.97 10.84 40.79
CA ASP A 792 -12.55 9.43 40.79
C ASP A 792 -12.49 8.85 42.21
N SER A 793 -12.90 7.62 42.40
CA SER A 793 -12.70 6.91 43.65
C SER A 793 -11.87 5.63 43.47
N VAL A 794 -10.85 5.47 44.27
CA VAL A 794 -10.01 4.27 44.30
C VAL A 794 -10.28 3.49 45.56
N LYS A 795 -10.92 2.34 45.42
CA LYS A 795 -11.26 1.44 46.50
C LYS A 795 -10.03 0.65 46.99
N GLU A 796 -10.14 -0.02 48.11
CA GLU A 796 -9.09 -0.91 48.62
C GLU A 796 -8.65 -1.92 47.57
N GLY A 797 -7.36 -1.96 47.26
CA GLY A 797 -6.77 -2.83 46.24
C GLY A 797 -6.97 -2.39 44.78
N GLY A 798 -7.61 -1.23 44.52
CA GLY A 798 -7.64 -0.57 43.23
C GLY A 798 -6.38 0.26 42.99
N THR A 799 -6.04 0.54 41.72
CA THR A 799 -4.87 1.36 41.33
C THR A 799 -5.26 2.40 40.28
N LEU A 800 -4.93 3.67 40.57
CA LEU A 800 -4.98 4.77 39.61
C LEU A 800 -3.56 5.30 39.35
N THR A 801 -3.18 5.37 38.09
CA THR A 801 -1.90 5.97 37.66
C THR A 801 -2.16 7.18 36.76
N LEU A 802 -1.54 8.32 37.08
CA LEU A 802 -1.62 9.56 36.32
C LEU A 802 -0.23 10.01 35.92
N LYS A 803 -0.02 10.26 34.59
CA LYS A 803 1.26 10.70 34.06
C LYS A 803 1.06 11.81 33.02
N ALA A 804 1.51 13.02 33.31
CA ALA A 804 1.45 14.16 32.39
C ALA A 804 2.43 15.27 32.81
N LYS A 805 2.64 16.28 31.96
CA LYS A 805 3.38 17.50 32.36
C LYS A 805 2.65 18.28 33.46
N ARG A 806 1.31 18.31 33.40
CA ARG A 806 0.47 18.94 34.41
C ARG A 806 -0.68 18.01 34.81
N ILE A 807 -0.89 17.84 36.10
CA ILE A 807 -1.96 16.99 36.63
C ILE A 807 -2.77 17.80 37.64
N GLU A 808 -4.08 17.89 37.38
CA GLU A 808 -5.06 18.54 38.26
C GLU A 808 -6.04 17.48 38.76
N VAL A 809 -6.00 17.18 40.04
CA VAL A 809 -6.92 16.24 40.68
C VAL A 809 -8.03 17.03 41.37
N GLY A 810 -9.26 16.78 40.95
CA GLY A 810 -10.43 17.48 41.48
C GLY A 810 -10.71 17.17 42.95
N LYS A 811 -11.44 18.05 43.61
CA LYS A 811 -11.80 17.93 45.03
C LYS A 811 -12.67 16.69 45.34
N GLY A 812 -13.29 16.05 44.33
CA GLY A 812 -14.12 14.86 44.46
C GLY A 812 -13.34 13.54 44.42
N CYS A 813 -12.05 13.56 44.11
CA CYS A 813 -11.23 12.33 44.06
C CYS A 813 -10.99 11.76 45.47
N VAL A 814 -11.37 10.49 45.68
CA VAL A 814 -11.28 9.81 46.97
C VAL A 814 -10.43 8.56 46.84
N ILE A 815 -9.37 8.47 47.65
CA ILE A 815 -8.53 7.24 47.74
C ILE A 815 -8.84 6.57 49.06
N GLU A 816 -9.48 5.42 49.04
CA GLU A 816 -9.76 4.65 50.26
C GLU A 816 -8.50 4.02 50.82
N LYS A 817 -8.52 3.63 52.13
CA LYS A 817 -7.42 2.93 52.78
C LYS A 817 -7.14 1.63 52.04
N GLY A 818 -5.91 1.48 51.52
CA GLY A 818 -5.49 0.32 50.72
C GLY A 818 -5.65 0.51 49.21
N GLY A 819 -6.29 1.59 48.74
CA GLY A 819 -6.23 2.04 47.35
C GLY A 819 -4.90 2.70 47.00
N LYS A 820 -4.47 2.62 45.75
CA LYS A 820 -3.18 3.15 45.28
C LYS A 820 -3.39 4.25 44.26
N LEU A 821 -2.82 5.42 44.50
CA LEU A 821 -2.68 6.51 43.54
C LEU A 821 -1.19 6.72 43.25
N THR A 822 -0.83 6.69 41.97
CA THR A 822 0.52 7.03 41.51
C THR A 822 0.45 8.24 40.58
N ILE A 823 1.19 9.27 40.92
CA ILE A 823 1.30 10.49 40.09
C ILE A 823 2.75 10.65 39.68
N SER A 824 2.99 10.83 38.38
CA SER A 824 4.32 11.10 37.82
C SER A 824 4.25 12.22 36.78
N ASN A 825 5.19 13.13 36.85
CA ASN A 825 5.32 14.19 35.86
C ASN A 825 6.22 13.73 34.74
N LEU A 826 5.80 13.97 33.49
CA LEU A 826 6.67 13.85 32.34
C LEU A 826 7.72 14.96 32.44
N LYS A 827 9.00 14.58 32.40
CA LYS A 827 10.08 15.56 32.24
C LYS A 827 9.98 16.20 30.87
N GLU A 828 10.34 17.49 30.78
CA GLU A 828 10.41 18.23 29.53
C GLU A 828 11.31 17.58 28.50
#